data_e6b44a31ffdc8c403b00dd793faf0b75
#
_entry.id   e6b44a31ffdc8c403b00dd793faf0b75
#
_cell.length_a   1.000
_cell.length_b   1.000
_cell.length_c   1.000
_cell.angle_alpha   90.00
_cell.angle_beta   90.00
_cell.angle_gamma   90.00
#
_symmetry.space_group_name_H-M   'P 1'
#
loop_
_entity.id
_entity.type
_entity.pdbx_description
1 polymer ?
#
loop_
_entity_poly.entity_id
_entity_poly.type
_entity_poly.pdbx_seq_one_letter_code
_entity_poly.pdbx_strand_id
1 'polypeptide(L)'
;MSAYDVAPSFLRNSKRPISSISTTTRPAQPSSISVRPIPLIGDIEKGDDLFTREDFKLKPDFVNRPLWVCGDGRIFFEAGLFPEIANPVGEFLVAIAEPLCRPKHVHQYQITVFSLYAAISLGMSSEEILETLFKFSKNELDPKLTDYIRTHGSRIGKLRLVLRRRRYFIESPVESLIKTVEQFYKIHPHKLTPIEKDDESGIYSFEIDPNAVEKVKEAAYRDLQMPLLEEYEFKGDSDLPTIEMALRPTTKLRPYQEKSLHKMFSGKRARSALIVLPCGAGKSLTGITAACTMRCRTMVLTTTAVAVDQWKRQFEMFVAMDPNDVITLTADHKQPLPEDRPCILISTYSMFAHSIEHMSRSSAAVMQQVRELEWGLLIVDEVQVMPAKTFRQVATIVRAHCKLGLTATLVREDDLIEDLQYLIGPKLYEANWQELEEKGYIAKVQCVEVWCEMTLPFWSAYLNTSSGFIQRSLYTANPRKLTACEYLVRLHEQRGDKIIVFCDNISLLKDMARRTKKPFICGSVSMQERMAIIRCFQHSNRINTIYLSQVGDNAIDIPNANVVIQISSHYGSRRQEAQRLGRILRPKSYRDEDGFNAYFYSLVSRDTPEKEYAERRQRFLVDQGYAFTIISDFDARIDSRIADGEVFEYMDETVARSLLRQCLEGSDEIENETADVRVADSHTAVSDEQAERIIAQFSGGPAPAASGRVVSVSSLTGGSAGFYR
;
A
#
# COMPACT_ATOMS: atom_id res chain seq x y z
N MET A 1 8.05 42.97 24.51
CA MET A 1 9.45 42.71 24.83
C MET A 1 9.65 41.23 24.59
N SER A 2 10.00 40.90 23.40
CA SER A 2 11.33 40.63 22.87
C SER A 2 11.83 39.25 23.32
N ALA A 3 11.64 38.25 22.46
CA ALA A 3 12.46 37.03 22.40
C ALA A 3 12.45 36.49 20.96
N TYR A 4 13.27 37.14 20.14
CA TYR A 4 13.79 36.61 18.89
C TYR A 4 15.30 36.74 19.01
N ASP A 5 15.96 35.61 18.98
CA ASP A 5 17.33 35.40 18.53
C ASP A 5 17.81 34.03 19.07
N VAL A 6 17.94 33.07 18.18
CA VAL A 6 19.05 32.13 18.10
C VAL A 6 18.84 31.26 16.84
N ALA A 7 19.54 31.61 15.77
CA ALA A 7 19.81 30.68 14.67
C ALA A 7 21.27 30.20 14.79
N PRO A 8 21.55 28.90 14.63
CA PRO A 8 22.94 28.44 14.48
C PRO A 8 23.37 28.43 13.00
N SER A 9 24.44 29.15 12.77
CA SER A 9 25.25 29.13 11.55
C SER A 9 26.00 27.81 11.39
N PHE A 10 25.73 27.05 10.33
CA PHE A 10 26.71 26.10 9.77
C PHE A 10 26.50 26.00 8.25
N LEU A 11 27.37 26.73 7.53
CA LEU A 11 27.80 26.42 6.16
C LEU A 11 28.98 27.30 5.78
N ARG A 12 30.17 26.77 5.81
CA ARG A 12 31.31 27.36 5.04
C ARG A 12 32.23 26.24 4.52
N ASN A 13 32.37 26.27 3.20
CA ASN A 13 33.51 25.95 2.35
C ASN A 13 33.98 24.51 2.12
N SER A 14 33.86 24.08 0.85
CA SER A 14 35.11 23.75 0.11
C SER A 14 34.85 23.72 -1.41
N LYS A 15 35.45 24.61 -2.15
CA LYS A 15 35.65 24.59 -3.61
C LYS A 15 36.82 23.70 -3.95
N ARG A 16 36.73 22.81 -4.92
CA ARG A 16 37.84 22.33 -5.77
C ARG A 16 37.37 22.13 -7.22
N PRO A 17 38.22 22.38 -8.24
CA PRO A 17 37.81 22.52 -9.63
C PRO A 17 37.89 21.19 -10.38
N ILE A 18 37.03 21.04 -11.38
CA ILE A 18 37.07 19.92 -12.33
C ILE A 18 37.60 20.43 -13.66
N SER A 19 38.65 19.75 -14.12
CA SER A 19 39.32 19.93 -15.39
C SER A 19 38.53 19.36 -16.57
N SER A 20 38.67 20.05 -17.67
CA SER A 20 38.26 19.78 -19.06
C SER A 20 38.39 18.34 -19.56
N ILE A 21 37.38 17.85 -20.27
CA ILE A 21 37.51 16.77 -21.27
C ILE A 21 36.70 17.12 -22.54
N SER A 22 37.37 16.89 -23.63
CA SER A 22 37.18 17.20 -25.03
C SER A 22 35.88 16.74 -25.69
N THR A 23 35.44 17.58 -26.63
CA THR A 23 34.44 17.41 -27.68
C THR A 23 34.80 16.34 -28.71
N THR A 24 33.85 15.47 -29.04
CA THR A 24 33.79 14.76 -30.31
C THR A 24 32.41 14.94 -30.95
N THR A 25 32.46 15.57 -32.10
CA THR A 25 31.36 15.86 -33.05
C THR A 25 30.75 14.58 -33.65
N ARG A 26 29.43 14.48 -33.72
CA ARG A 26 28.66 13.57 -34.58
C ARG A 26 27.72 14.34 -35.49
N PRO A 27 27.42 13.83 -36.70
CA PRO A 27 26.79 14.62 -37.74
C PRO A 27 25.28 14.78 -37.61
N ALA A 28 24.78 15.87 -38.21
CA ALA A 28 23.41 16.32 -38.24
C ALA A 28 22.45 15.35 -38.96
N GLN A 29 21.30 15.10 -38.38
CA GLN A 29 20.11 14.52 -39.03
C GLN A 29 19.04 15.59 -39.29
N PRO A 30 18.12 15.37 -40.26
CA PRO A 30 17.30 16.43 -40.82
C PRO A 30 16.11 16.82 -39.92
N SER A 31 15.76 18.08 -40.05
CA SER A 31 14.72 18.83 -39.35
C SER A 31 13.34 18.18 -39.39
N SER A 32 12.90 17.62 -38.25
CA SER A 32 11.50 17.34 -37.94
C SER A 32 10.90 18.54 -37.19
N ILE A 33 9.69 18.88 -37.53
CA ILE A 33 8.90 19.95 -36.93
C ILE A 33 8.89 19.73 -35.42
N SER A 34 9.62 20.58 -34.69
CA SER A 34 9.69 20.51 -33.23
C SER A 34 8.41 21.08 -32.62
N VAL A 35 7.48 20.21 -32.27
CA VAL A 35 6.52 20.55 -31.21
C VAL A 35 7.36 20.67 -29.93
N ARG A 36 7.58 21.89 -29.47
CA ARG A 36 8.25 22.14 -28.18
C ARG A 36 7.46 21.40 -27.10
N PRO A 37 8.06 20.49 -26.31
CA PRO A 37 7.41 19.97 -25.15
C PRO A 37 7.07 21.13 -24.22
N ILE A 38 5.84 21.17 -23.72
CA ILE A 38 5.44 22.08 -22.66
C ILE A 38 6.29 21.68 -21.45
N PRO A 39 7.03 22.60 -20.81
CA PRO A 39 7.88 22.24 -19.68
C PRO A 39 7.01 21.62 -18.58
N LEU A 40 7.40 20.44 -18.12
CA LEU A 40 6.85 19.83 -16.92
C LEU A 40 7.10 20.82 -15.77
N ILE A 41 6.12 20.96 -14.86
CA ILE A 41 6.27 21.79 -13.63
C ILE A 41 7.49 21.38 -12.78
N GLY A 42 8.16 20.26 -13.11
CA GLY A 42 9.36 19.76 -12.43
C GLY A 42 10.71 20.18 -12.98
N ASP A 43 10.77 20.88 -14.14
CA ASP A 43 12.03 21.31 -14.80
C ASP A 43 12.53 22.69 -14.32
N ILE A 44 12.09 23.14 -13.16
CA ILE A 44 12.69 24.32 -12.51
C ILE A 44 14.04 23.88 -11.96
N GLU A 45 15.10 24.48 -12.48
CA GLU A 45 16.49 24.25 -12.09
C GLU A 45 16.62 24.25 -10.55
N LYS A 46 17.19 23.18 -10.02
CA LYS A 46 17.54 23.05 -8.60
C LYS A 46 18.60 24.09 -8.27
N GLY A 47 18.20 25.27 -7.83
CA GLY A 47 19.16 26.29 -7.44
C GLY A 47 18.64 27.69 -7.13
N ASP A 48 17.44 28.02 -7.54
CA ASP A 48 16.88 29.31 -7.18
C ASP A 48 16.20 29.22 -5.80
N ASP A 49 16.56 30.15 -4.92
CA ASP A 49 15.91 30.35 -3.62
C ASP A 49 14.41 30.56 -3.85
N LEU A 50 13.62 29.52 -3.62
CA LEU A 50 12.20 29.43 -3.92
C LEU A 50 11.31 30.42 -3.14
N PHE A 51 11.90 31.28 -2.29
CA PHE A 51 11.17 32.17 -1.39
C PHE A 51 11.79 33.56 -1.32
N THR A 52 11.84 34.26 -2.43
CA THR A 52 12.03 35.74 -2.36
C THR A 52 10.68 36.38 -2.04
N ARG A 53 10.65 37.35 -1.13
CA ARG A 53 9.44 38.09 -0.73
C ARG A 53 8.69 38.74 -1.89
N GLU A 54 9.33 38.94 -3.03
CA GLU A 54 8.77 39.58 -4.23
C GLU A 54 7.85 38.63 -5.03
N ASP A 55 7.98 37.28 -4.87
CA ASP A 55 7.22 36.33 -5.64
C ASP A 55 5.80 36.06 -5.10
N PHE A 56 5.52 36.45 -3.84
CA PHE A 56 4.22 36.25 -3.21
C PHE A 56 3.51 37.61 -3.01
N LYS A 57 2.70 38.02 -3.99
CA LYS A 57 1.77 39.13 -3.80
C LYS A 57 0.62 38.67 -2.90
N LEU A 58 0.68 39.07 -1.63
CA LEU A 58 -0.37 38.75 -0.66
C LEU A 58 -1.62 39.56 -0.93
N LYS A 59 -2.77 38.92 -0.79
CA LYS A 59 -4.08 39.54 -0.82
C LYS A 59 -4.31 40.34 0.48
N PRO A 60 -5.12 41.42 0.46
CA PRO A 60 -5.35 42.25 1.65
C PRO A 60 -5.91 41.49 2.85
N ASP A 61 -6.68 40.42 2.59
CA ASP A 61 -7.36 39.56 3.57
C ASP A 61 -6.66 38.21 3.79
N PHE A 62 -5.36 38.13 3.49
CA PHE A 62 -4.58 36.87 3.53
C PHE A 62 -4.64 36.17 4.89
N VAL A 63 -4.78 36.91 5.99
CA VAL A 63 -4.87 36.31 7.34
C VAL A 63 -6.06 35.33 7.49
N ASN A 64 -7.15 35.60 6.78
CA ASN A 64 -8.38 34.82 6.82
C ASN A 64 -8.44 33.72 5.77
N ARG A 65 -7.36 33.49 5.03
CA ARG A 65 -7.31 32.48 3.95
C ARG A 65 -6.37 31.34 4.34
N PRO A 66 -6.75 30.08 4.06
CA PRO A 66 -6.02 28.91 4.55
C PRO A 66 -4.89 28.41 3.64
N LEU A 67 -4.84 28.84 2.35
CA LEU A 67 -3.96 28.23 1.35
C LEU A 67 -2.82 29.14 0.90
N TRP A 68 -1.64 28.55 0.77
CA TRP A 68 -0.53 29.11 0.00
C TRP A 68 -0.42 28.33 -1.31
N VAL A 69 -0.47 29.01 -2.45
CA VAL A 69 -0.45 28.37 -3.78
C VAL A 69 0.79 28.83 -4.53
N CYS A 70 1.71 27.91 -4.78
CA CYS A 70 2.97 28.20 -5.47
C CYS A 70 2.83 28.03 -7.00
N GLY A 71 3.67 28.72 -7.76
CA GLY A 71 3.66 28.66 -9.23
C GLY A 71 4.05 27.29 -9.81
N ASP A 72 4.76 26.46 -9.03
CA ASP A 72 5.12 25.09 -9.36
C ASP A 72 4.00 24.06 -9.06
N GLY A 73 2.82 24.52 -8.65
CA GLY A 73 1.66 23.69 -8.33
C GLY A 73 1.67 23.08 -6.93
N ARG A 74 2.65 23.41 -6.07
CA ARG A 74 2.60 23.06 -4.65
C ARG A 74 1.58 23.94 -3.93
N ILE A 75 0.81 23.30 -3.02
CA ILE A 75 -0.17 23.98 -2.19
C ILE A 75 0.11 23.62 -0.74
N PHE A 76 0.25 24.61 0.12
CA PHE A 76 0.32 24.42 1.56
C PHE A 76 -0.99 24.85 2.19
N PHE A 77 -1.57 24.00 3.01
CA PHE A 77 -2.84 24.22 3.71
C PHE A 77 -2.62 24.28 5.21
N GLU A 78 -2.96 25.38 5.83
CA GLU A 78 -2.85 25.60 7.28
C GLU A 78 -4.06 25.05 8.03
N ALA A 79 -4.21 23.72 8.01
CA ALA A 79 -5.37 23.03 8.58
C ALA A 79 -5.57 23.31 10.09
N GLY A 80 -4.47 23.45 10.83
CA GLY A 80 -4.51 23.72 12.28
C GLY A 80 -5.04 25.10 12.66
N LEU A 81 -4.94 26.08 11.77
CA LEU A 81 -5.44 27.45 12.01
C LEU A 81 -6.89 27.63 11.59
N PHE A 82 -7.41 26.76 10.73
CA PHE A 82 -8.76 26.86 10.16
C PHE A 82 -9.57 25.57 10.35
N PRO A 83 -9.79 25.09 11.59
CA PRO A 83 -10.43 23.79 11.84
C PRO A 83 -11.88 23.71 11.31
N GLU A 84 -12.60 24.84 11.27
CA GLU A 84 -14.00 24.87 10.81
C GLU A 84 -14.16 24.57 9.32
N ILE A 85 -13.19 24.96 8.51
CA ILE A 85 -13.18 24.75 7.05
C ILE A 85 -12.17 23.69 6.61
N ALA A 86 -11.49 23.04 7.56
CA ALA A 86 -10.45 22.07 7.25
C ALA A 86 -10.97 20.89 6.40
N ASN A 87 -12.16 20.36 6.72
CA ASN A 87 -12.73 19.23 5.99
C ASN A 87 -13.13 19.61 4.56
N PRO A 88 -13.96 20.66 4.28
CA PRO A 88 -14.33 20.98 2.90
C PRO A 88 -13.13 21.43 2.05
N VAL A 89 -12.19 22.20 2.59
CA VAL A 89 -10.96 22.60 1.87
C VAL A 89 -10.07 21.37 1.62
N GLY A 90 -9.90 20.49 2.61
CA GLY A 90 -9.14 19.26 2.46
C GLY A 90 -9.74 18.33 1.40
N GLU A 91 -11.07 18.18 1.36
CA GLU A 91 -11.76 17.40 0.32
C GLU A 91 -11.58 17.98 -1.08
N PHE A 92 -11.63 19.30 -1.20
CA PHE A 92 -11.33 19.99 -2.46
C PHE A 92 -9.89 19.75 -2.89
N LEU A 93 -8.93 19.92 -1.98
CA LEU A 93 -7.50 19.72 -2.28
C LEU A 93 -7.19 18.28 -2.69
N VAL A 94 -7.75 17.27 -2.00
CA VAL A 94 -7.60 15.86 -2.37
C VAL A 94 -8.22 15.57 -3.74
N ALA A 95 -9.22 16.33 -4.17
CA ALA A 95 -9.83 16.14 -5.48
C ALA A 95 -8.96 16.70 -6.62
N ILE A 96 -8.23 17.82 -6.40
CA ILE A 96 -7.48 18.54 -7.44
C ILE A 96 -5.96 18.36 -7.36
N ALA A 97 -5.44 17.81 -6.28
CA ALA A 97 -4.01 17.71 -6.00
C ALA A 97 -3.66 16.40 -5.27
N GLU A 98 -2.43 15.96 -5.46
CA GLU A 98 -1.88 14.80 -4.74
C GLU A 98 -1.35 15.25 -3.35
N PRO A 99 -1.79 14.63 -2.24
CA PRO A 99 -1.22 14.93 -0.94
C PRO A 99 0.21 14.38 -0.86
N LEU A 100 1.18 15.26 -0.54
CA LEU A 100 2.56 14.89 -0.29
C LEU A 100 2.78 14.56 1.18
N CYS A 101 2.29 15.43 2.09
CA CYS A 101 2.32 15.16 3.52
C CYS A 101 1.15 15.85 4.23
N ARG A 102 0.66 15.24 5.31
CA ARG A 102 -0.49 15.72 6.08
C ARG A 102 -0.23 15.68 7.60
N PRO A 103 0.84 16.34 8.11
CA PRO A 103 1.02 16.50 9.54
C PRO A 103 -0.08 17.36 10.15
N LYS A 104 -0.24 17.31 11.47
CA LYS A 104 -1.40 17.86 12.19
C LYS A 104 -1.78 19.33 11.87
N HIS A 105 -0.81 20.19 11.54
CA HIS A 105 -1.07 21.61 11.43
C HIS A 105 -0.99 22.18 10.01
N VAL A 106 -0.09 21.67 9.18
CA VAL A 106 0.12 22.15 7.82
C VAL A 106 0.21 20.97 6.87
N HIS A 107 -0.67 20.93 5.88
CA HIS A 107 -0.68 19.89 4.85
C HIS A 107 -0.01 20.41 3.58
N GLN A 108 0.68 19.54 2.86
CA GLN A 108 1.27 19.86 1.56
C GLN A 108 0.65 19.00 0.47
N TYR A 109 0.28 19.65 -0.63
CA TYR A 109 -0.29 19.02 -1.82
C TYR A 109 0.48 19.45 -3.07
N GLN A 110 0.39 18.63 -4.13
CA GLN A 110 0.95 18.91 -5.45
C GLN A 110 -0.11 18.75 -6.53
N ILE A 111 -0.34 19.80 -7.33
CA ILE A 111 -1.16 19.65 -8.54
C ILE A 111 -0.35 18.89 -9.59
N THR A 112 -0.95 17.84 -10.12
CA THR A 112 -0.38 17.01 -11.20
C THR A 112 -1.38 16.89 -12.34
N VAL A 113 -0.93 16.43 -13.53
CA VAL A 113 -1.86 16.14 -14.64
C VAL A 113 -2.92 15.12 -14.24
N PHE A 114 -2.53 14.10 -13.45
CA PHE A 114 -3.46 13.06 -12.99
C PHE A 114 -4.49 13.58 -11.99
N SER A 115 -4.07 14.44 -11.08
CA SER A 115 -5.01 15.00 -10.11
C SER A 115 -6.02 15.92 -10.79
N LEU A 116 -5.59 16.73 -11.78
CA LEU A 116 -6.50 17.49 -12.63
C LEU A 116 -7.41 16.60 -13.46
N TYR A 117 -6.87 15.50 -14.00
CA TYR A 117 -7.64 14.50 -14.71
C TYR A 117 -8.71 13.88 -13.82
N ALA A 118 -8.38 13.52 -12.58
CA ALA A 118 -9.35 13.00 -11.61
C ALA A 118 -10.46 14.03 -11.33
N ALA A 119 -10.11 15.28 -11.06
CA ALA A 119 -11.08 16.35 -10.78
C ALA A 119 -12.05 16.58 -11.94
N ILE A 120 -11.52 16.67 -13.16
CA ILE A 120 -12.33 16.92 -14.36
C ILE A 120 -13.21 15.70 -14.69
N SER A 121 -12.71 14.48 -14.48
CA SER A 121 -13.50 13.27 -14.67
C SER A 121 -14.69 13.19 -13.72
N LEU A 122 -14.60 13.84 -12.55
CA LEU A 122 -15.70 13.98 -11.58
C LEU A 122 -16.65 15.13 -11.91
N GLY A 123 -16.39 15.89 -12.99
CA GLY A 123 -17.24 16.96 -13.50
C GLY A 123 -16.86 18.37 -13.07
N MET A 124 -15.71 18.56 -12.42
CA MET A 124 -15.21 19.90 -12.09
C MET A 124 -14.65 20.57 -13.34
N SER A 125 -15.01 21.82 -13.59
CA SER A 125 -14.40 22.61 -14.66
C SER A 125 -13.10 23.27 -14.22
N SER A 126 -12.21 23.58 -15.17
CA SER A 126 -10.96 24.31 -14.88
C SER A 126 -11.21 25.65 -14.22
N GLU A 127 -12.27 26.35 -14.62
CA GLU A 127 -12.62 27.65 -14.04
C GLU A 127 -13.10 27.52 -12.59
N GLU A 128 -13.94 26.51 -12.28
CA GLU A 128 -14.34 26.24 -10.89
C GLU A 128 -13.14 25.90 -9.99
N ILE A 129 -12.16 25.17 -10.52
CA ILE A 129 -10.91 24.88 -9.80
C ILE A 129 -10.15 26.17 -9.51
N LEU A 130 -9.98 27.03 -10.54
CA LEU A 130 -9.28 28.30 -10.41
C LEU A 130 -9.99 29.28 -9.48
N GLU A 131 -11.31 29.41 -9.59
CA GLU A 131 -12.12 30.27 -8.72
C GLU A 131 -12.01 29.83 -7.26
N THR A 132 -12.07 28.52 -7.01
CA THR A 132 -11.97 27.95 -5.66
C THR A 132 -10.56 28.15 -5.08
N LEU A 133 -9.52 27.89 -5.87
CA LEU A 133 -8.13 28.20 -5.46
C LEU A 133 -7.94 29.68 -5.17
N PHE A 134 -8.45 30.56 -6.04
CA PHE A 134 -8.38 31.99 -5.83
C PHE A 134 -9.11 32.44 -4.56
N LYS A 135 -10.26 31.84 -4.27
CA LYS A 135 -11.06 32.14 -3.06
C LYS A 135 -10.31 31.81 -1.78
N PHE A 136 -9.61 30.69 -1.73
CA PHE A 136 -8.92 30.23 -0.51
C PHE A 136 -7.43 30.60 -0.44
N SER A 137 -6.81 31.04 -1.53
CA SER A 137 -5.39 31.38 -1.60
C SER A 137 -5.08 32.70 -0.90
N LYS A 138 -4.02 32.74 -0.07
CA LYS A 138 -3.44 33.92 0.58
C LYS A 138 -2.75 34.86 -0.41
N ASN A 139 -2.14 34.29 -1.43
CA ASN A 139 -1.43 35.02 -2.48
C ASN A 139 -2.23 35.03 -3.79
N GLU A 140 -1.85 35.92 -4.71
CA GLU A 140 -2.34 35.85 -6.09
C GLU A 140 -1.86 34.55 -6.75
N LEU A 141 -2.68 34.00 -7.64
CA LEU A 141 -2.31 32.79 -8.40
C LEU A 141 -1.30 33.18 -9.49
N ASP A 142 -0.24 32.39 -9.61
CA ASP A 142 0.74 32.53 -10.68
C ASP A 142 0.10 32.32 -12.05
N PRO A 143 0.31 33.21 -13.04
CA PRO A 143 -0.18 33.04 -14.39
C PRO A 143 0.23 31.70 -15.03
N LYS A 144 1.43 31.20 -14.75
CA LYS A 144 1.91 29.90 -15.26
C LYS A 144 1.04 28.75 -14.77
N LEU A 145 0.68 28.74 -13.49
CA LEU A 145 -0.19 27.74 -12.91
C LEU A 145 -1.62 27.86 -13.48
N THR A 146 -2.11 29.08 -13.64
CA THR A 146 -3.43 29.34 -14.22
C THR A 146 -3.52 28.82 -15.65
N ASP A 147 -2.52 29.12 -16.48
CA ASP A 147 -2.44 28.65 -17.86
C ASP A 147 -2.26 27.13 -17.93
N TYR A 148 -1.50 26.55 -17.01
CA TYR A 148 -1.35 25.09 -16.88
C TYR A 148 -2.71 24.41 -16.62
N ILE A 149 -3.45 24.87 -15.62
CA ILE A 149 -4.76 24.30 -15.28
C ILE A 149 -5.75 24.45 -16.45
N ARG A 150 -5.80 25.61 -17.13
CA ARG A 150 -6.69 25.83 -18.28
C ARG A 150 -6.29 24.96 -19.48
N THR A 151 -5.01 24.91 -19.80
CA THR A 151 -4.51 24.16 -20.96
C THR A 151 -4.79 22.67 -20.80
N HIS A 152 -4.39 22.09 -19.68
CA HIS A 152 -4.66 20.68 -19.41
C HIS A 152 -6.15 20.41 -19.27
N GLY A 153 -6.89 21.23 -18.53
CA GLY A 153 -8.30 21.07 -18.33
C GLY A 153 -9.15 21.11 -19.63
N SER A 154 -8.72 21.90 -20.60
CA SER A 154 -9.42 21.97 -21.90
C SER A 154 -9.29 20.69 -22.73
N ARG A 155 -8.26 19.89 -22.50
CA ARG A 155 -7.94 18.66 -23.25
C ARG A 155 -8.41 17.40 -22.54
N ILE A 156 -8.36 17.38 -21.22
CA ILE A 156 -8.73 16.26 -20.38
C ILE A 156 -10.22 15.95 -20.49
N GLY A 157 -10.58 14.67 -20.50
CA GLY A 157 -11.95 14.20 -20.49
C GLY A 157 -12.65 14.14 -21.84
N LYS A 158 -11.98 14.62 -22.91
CA LYS A 158 -12.52 14.61 -24.28
C LYS A 158 -12.15 13.37 -25.09
N LEU A 159 -11.20 12.59 -24.62
CA LEU A 159 -10.78 11.32 -25.20
C LEU A 159 -11.21 10.17 -24.31
N ARG A 160 -11.83 9.16 -24.91
CA ARG A 160 -12.29 7.96 -24.19
C ARG A 160 -11.73 6.72 -24.85
N LEU A 161 -11.41 5.71 -24.02
CA LEU A 161 -11.12 4.36 -24.47
C LEU A 161 -12.31 3.48 -24.08
N VAL A 162 -12.96 2.91 -25.08
CA VAL A 162 -14.18 2.12 -24.90
C VAL A 162 -13.97 0.71 -25.43
N LEU A 163 -14.37 -0.28 -24.65
CA LEU A 163 -14.41 -1.68 -25.06
C LEU A 163 -15.83 -2.00 -25.55
N ARG A 164 -15.97 -2.55 -26.76
CA ARG A 164 -17.25 -3.00 -27.33
C ARG A 164 -17.01 -4.31 -28.09
N ARG A 165 -17.70 -5.36 -27.75
CA ARG A 165 -17.62 -6.67 -28.42
C ARG A 165 -16.19 -7.12 -28.63
N ARG A 166 -15.38 -7.09 -27.55
CA ARG A 166 -13.95 -7.47 -27.50
C ARG A 166 -13.00 -6.60 -28.33
N ARG A 167 -13.45 -5.43 -28.85
CA ARG A 167 -12.64 -4.48 -29.62
C ARG A 167 -12.53 -3.17 -28.88
N TYR A 168 -11.36 -2.57 -28.95
CA TYR A 168 -11.07 -1.29 -28.28
C TYR A 168 -11.16 -0.15 -29.27
N PHE A 169 -11.89 0.90 -28.87
CA PHE A 169 -12.08 2.11 -29.66
C PHE A 169 -11.61 3.32 -28.87
N ILE A 170 -10.95 4.25 -29.59
CA ILE A 170 -10.70 5.61 -29.06
C ILE A 170 -11.81 6.49 -29.60
N GLU A 171 -12.46 7.21 -28.71
CA GLU A 171 -13.62 8.05 -29.00
C GLU A 171 -13.40 9.49 -28.56
N SER A 172 -13.92 10.43 -29.33
CA SER A 172 -13.94 11.86 -28.98
C SER A 172 -15.11 12.58 -29.64
N PRO A 173 -15.78 13.51 -28.94
CA PRO A 173 -16.73 14.44 -29.56
C PRO A 173 -16.03 15.53 -30.39
N VAL A 174 -14.68 15.64 -30.31
CA VAL A 174 -13.91 16.71 -30.96
C VAL A 174 -13.03 16.10 -32.06
N GLU A 175 -13.37 16.40 -33.32
CA GLU A 175 -12.68 15.87 -34.49
C GLU A 175 -11.18 16.18 -34.51
N SER A 176 -10.78 17.41 -34.16
CA SER A 176 -9.38 17.82 -34.16
C SER A 176 -8.53 17.00 -33.18
N LEU A 177 -9.08 16.65 -32.00
CA LEU A 177 -8.36 15.86 -31.02
C LEU A 177 -8.16 14.42 -31.46
N ILE A 178 -9.20 13.79 -32.02
CA ILE A 178 -9.08 12.40 -32.47
C ILE A 178 -8.13 12.26 -33.66
N LYS A 179 -8.10 13.24 -34.57
CA LYS A 179 -7.12 13.32 -35.66
C LYS A 179 -5.69 13.49 -35.16
N THR A 180 -5.49 14.31 -34.10
CA THR A 180 -4.17 14.48 -33.48
C THR A 180 -3.66 13.17 -32.88
N VAL A 181 -4.53 12.43 -32.19
CA VAL A 181 -4.18 11.12 -31.59
C VAL A 181 -3.94 10.07 -32.66
N GLU A 182 -4.79 10.01 -33.70
CA GLU A 182 -4.66 9.06 -34.82
C GLU A 182 -3.34 9.25 -35.59
N GLN A 183 -2.95 10.50 -35.84
CA GLN A 183 -1.74 10.81 -36.62
C GLN A 183 -0.44 10.68 -35.80
N PHE A 184 -0.54 10.47 -34.50
CA PHE A 184 0.64 10.37 -33.65
C PHE A 184 1.45 9.11 -33.96
N TYR A 185 2.76 9.26 -34.25
CA TYR A 185 3.63 8.22 -34.80
C TYR A 185 3.72 6.94 -33.92
N LYS A 186 3.48 7.00 -32.63
CA LYS A 186 3.43 5.82 -31.73
C LYS A 186 2.07 5.15 -31.70
N ILE A 187 1.00 5.84 -32.05
CA ILE A 187 -0.38 5.34 -32.01
C ILE A 187 -0.82 4.86 -33.40
N HIS A 188 -0.47 5.61 -34.44
CA HIS A 188 -0.86 5.33 -35.82
C HIS A 188 -0.59 3.87 -36.29
N PRO A 189 0.55 3.21 -35.95
CA PRO A 189 0.80 1.81 -36.33
C PRO A 189 -0.17 0.80 -35.69
N HIS A 190 -0.88 1.17 -34.64
CA HIS A 190 -1.80 0.31 -33.90
C HIS A 190 -3.27 0.56 -34.25
N LYS A 191 -3.54 1.45 -35.17
CA LYS A 191 -4.87 1.72 -35.69
C LYS A 191 -5.32 0.61 -36.61
N LEU A 192 -6.57 0.15 -36.49
CA LEU A 192 -7.16 -0.90 -37.29
C LEU A 192 -8.20 -0.39 -38.31
N THR A 193 -8.98 0.65 -37.91
CA THR A 193 -10.03 1.22 -38.77
C THR A 193 -9.81 2.71 -39.03
N PRO A 194 -10.34 3.30 -40.14
CA PRO A 194 -10.37 4.74 -40.32
C PRO A 194 -11.21 5.40 -39.22
N ILE A 195 -11.09 6.73 -39.07
CA ILE A 195 -11.98 7.50 -38.19
C ILE A 195 -13.39 7.46 -38.79
N GLU A 196 -14.35 6.99 -37.99
CA GLU A 196 -15.76 6.97 -38.31
C GLU A 196 -16.50 7.95 -37.41
N LYS A 197 -17.51 8.61 -37.92
CA LYS A 197 -18.40 9.46 -37.15
C LYS A 197 -19.73 8.73 -36.99
N ASP A 198 -20.17 8.57 -35.77
CA ASP A 198 -21.52 8.10 -35.49
C ASP A 198 -22.50 9.27 -35.66
N ASP A 199 -23.42 9.15 -36.58
CA ASP A 199 -24.40 10.22 -36.94
C ASP A 199 -25.40 10.46 -35.82
N GLU A 200 -25.71 9.46 -34.96
CA GLU A 200 -26.67 9.61 -33.87
C GLU A 200 -26.06 10.34 -32.66
N SER A 201 -24.84 9.93 -32.26
CA SER A 201 -24.14 10.50 -31.09
C SER A 201 -23.24 11.67 -31.42
N GLY A 202 -22.85 11.84 -32.71
CA GLY A 202 -21.88 12.84 -33.16
C GLY A 202 -20.44 12.55 -32.70
N ILE A 203 -20.17 11.35 -32.22
CA ILE A 203 -18.86 10.92 -31.69
C ILE A 203 -18.01 10.38 -32.83
N TYR A 204 -16.75 10.81 -32.88
CA TYR A 204 -15.74 10.27 -33.77
C TYR A 204 -15.01 9.11 -33.07
N SER A 205 -14.80 7.99 -33.76
CA SER A 205 -14.13 6.81 -33.20
C SER A 205 -13.22 6.10 -34.23
N PHE A 206 -12.20 5.42 -33.75
CA PHE A 206 -11.42 4.46 -34.51
C PHE A 206 -10.99 3.29 -33.63
N GLU A 207 -10.85 2.10 -34.25
CA GLU A 207 -10.44 0.87 -33.57
C GLU A 207 -8.93 0.78 -33.45
N ILE A 208 -8.45 0.24 -32.32
CA ILE A 208 -7.04 -0.02 -32.05
C ILE A 208 -6.79 -1.51 -31.75
N ASP A 209 -5.55 -1.96 -32.00
CA ASP A 209 -5.10 -3.33 -31.72
C ASP A 209 -5.25 -3.63 -30.22
N PRO A 210 -6.03 -4.66 -29.83
CA PRO A 210 -6.19 -5.07 -28.43
C PRO A 210 -4.88 -5.41 -27.72
N ASN A 211 -3.84 -5.85 -28.44
CA ASN A 211 -2.54 -6.15 -27.85
C ASN A 211 -1.65 -4.91 -27.65
N ALA A 212 -2.04 -3.77 -28.22
CA ALA A 212 -1.30 -2.52 -28.14
C ALA A 212 -1.95 -1.47 -27.22
N VAL A 213 -3.09 -1.77 -26.60
CA VAL A 213 -3.87 -0.83 -25.77
C VAL A 213 -2.99 -0.12 -24.74
N GLU A 214 -2.15 -0.84 -24.03
CA GLU A 214 -1.30 -0.26 -22.99
C GLU A 214 -0.21 0.67 -23.58
N LYS A 215 0.34 0.34 -24.73
CA LYS A 215 1.30 1.21 -25.45
C LYS A 215 0.63 2.49 -25.94
N VAL A 216 -0.61 2.36 -26.41
CA VAL A 216 -1.42 3.50 -26.85
C VAL A 216 -1.77 4.40 -25.66
N LYS A 217 -2.17 3.85 -24.52
CA LYS A 217 -2.42 4.60 -23.29
C LYS A 217 -1.16 5.32 -22.79
N GLU A 218 -0.03 4.62 -22.79
CA GLU A 218 1.27 5.19 -22.39
C GLU A 218 1.66 6.36 -23.32
N ALA A 219 1.54 6.19 -24.63
CA ALA A 219 1.85 7.23 -25.62
C ALA A 219 0.89 8.43 -25.52
N ALA A 220 -0.40 8.18 -25.37
CA ALA A 220 -1.40 9.23 -25.18
C ALA A 220 -1.14 10.03 -23.90
N TYR A 221 -0.73 9.36 -22.82
CA TYR A 221 -0.43 10.03 -21.56
C TYR A 221 0.94 10.72 -21.57
N ARG A 222 2.04 9.98 -21.78
CA ARG A 222 3.40 10.51 -21.60
C ARG A 222 3.82 11.49 -22.69
N ASP A 223 3.47 11.19 -23.94
CA ASP A 223 3.94 11.98 -25.07
C ASP A 223 2.94 13.08 -25.47
N LEU A 224 1.63 12.75 -25.50
CA LEU A 224 0.60 13.73 -25.89
C LEU A 224 -0.01 14.49 -24.70
N GLN A 225 0.22 14.03 -23.47
CA GLN A 225 -0.40 14.56 -22.24
C GLN A 225 -1.94 14.61 -22.33
N MET A 226 -2.51 13.63 -23.02
CA MET A 226 -3.95 13.45 -23.21
C MET A 226 -4.36 12.06 -22.73
N PRO A 227 -4.54 11.86 -21.40
CA PRO A 227 -4.92 10.56 -20.87
C PRO A 227 -6.28 10.11 -21.41
N LEU A 228 -6.40 8.82 -21.72
CA LEU A 228 -7.62 8.20 -22.21
C LEU A 228 -8.52 7.82 -21.03
N LEU A 229 -9.77 8.32 -21.00
CA LEU A 229 -10.78 7.94 -20.01
C LEU A 229 -11.32 6.55 -20.30
N GLU A 230 -11.31 5.68 -19.30
CA GLU A 230 -12.04 4.41 -19.33
C GLU A 230 -13.34 4.58 -18.53
N GLU A 231 -14.46 4.76 -19.24
CA GLU A 231 -15.80 4.85 -18.67
C GLU A 231 -16.70 3.78 -19.27
N TYR A 232 -17.47 3.12 -18.44
CA TYR A 232 -18.38 2.05 -18.84
C TYR A 232 -19.83 2.34 -18.43
N GLU A 233 -20.74 2.34 -19.40
CA GLU A 233 -22.18 2.56 -19.21
C GLU A 233 -22.90 1.22 -18.96
N PHE A 234 -22.60 0.60 -17.83
CA PHE A 234 -23.04 -0.76 -17.49
C PHE A 234 -24.56 -0.95 -17.38
N LYS A 235 -25.34 0.12 -17.18
CA LYS A 235 -26.81 0.03 -17.07
C LYS A 235 -27.51 -0.09 -18.42
N GLY A 236 -26.86 0.35 -19.50
CA GLY A 236 -27.38 0.29 -20.86
C GLY A 236 -26.85 -0.89 -21.68
N ASP A 237 -25.87 -1.62 -21.14
CA ASP A 237 -25.24 -2.72 -21.86
C ASP A 237 -26.03 -4.02 -21.70
N SER A 238 -26.63 -4.48 -22.80
CA SER A 238 -27.33 -5.75 -22.91
C SER A 238 -26.41 -6.90 -23.38
N ASP A 239 -25.19 -6.59 -23.83
CA ASP A 239 -24.28 -7.57 -24.41
C ASP A 239 -23.57 -8.38 -23.31
N LEU A 240 -23.42 -7.82 -22.08
CA LEU A 240 -22.85 -8.53 -20.95
C LEU A 240 -23.90 -9.17 -20.04
N PRO A 241 -23.79 -10.50 -19.76
CA PRO A 241 -24.70 -11.19 -18.88
C PRO A 241 -24.56 -10.69 -17.44
N THR A 242 -25.72 -10.54 -16.75
CA THR A 242 -25.78 -10.05 -15.37
C THR A 242 -25.80 -11.18 -14.35
N ILE A 243 -25.15 -10.98 -13.21
CA ILE A 243 -25.15 -11.89 -12.05
C ILE A 243 -26.22 -11.44 -11.07
N GLU A 244 -27.05 -12.37 -10.59
CA GLU A 244 -27.98 -12.10 -9.50
C GLU A 244 -27.21 -12.03 -8.17
N MET A 245 -26.82 -10.85 -7.77
CA MET A 245 -26.13 -10.59 -6.50
C MET A 245 -26.56 -9.28 -5.87
N ALA A 246 -26.67 -9.29 -4.54
CA ALA A 246 -26.96 -8.11 -3.75
C ALA A 246 -26.24 -8.17 -2.41
N LEU A 247 -25.89 -7.02 -1.85
CA LEU A 247 -25.39 -6.97 -0.48
C LEU A 247 -26.45 -7.50 0.49
N ARG A 248 -26.04 -8.29 1.46
CA ARG A 248 -26.93 -8.75 2.53
C ARG A 248 -27.45 -7.57 3.34
N PRO A 249 -28.71 -7.56 3.79
CA PRO A 249 -29.29 -6.46 4.57
C PRO A 249 -28.55 -6.12 5.87
N THR A 250 -27.80 -7.11 6.39
CA THR A 250 -26.93 -6.95 7.57
C THR A 250 -25.67 -6.15 7.30
N THR A 251 -25.25 -6.04 6.02
CA THR A 251 -24.04 -5.34 5.61
C THR A 251 -24.29 -3.84 5.51
N LYS A 252 -23.64 -3.07 6.38
CA LYS A 252 -23.73 -1.60 6.38
C LYS A 252 -22.40 -1.03 5.90
N LEU A 253 -22.48 -0.18 4.88
CA LEU A 253 -21.32 0.58 4.42
C LEU A 253 -21.07 1.76 5.37
N ARG A 254 -19.80 2.14 5.45
CA ARG A 254 -19.41 3.36 6.17
C ARG A 254 -19.45 4.56 5.21
N PRO A 255 -19.68 5.79 5.71
CA PRO A 255 -19.88 6.96 4.85
C PRO A 255 -18.74 7.21 3.83
N TYR A 256 -17.51 6.96 4.22
CA TYR A 256 -16.34 7.11 3.32
C TYR A 256 -16.29 6.03 2.23
N GLN A 257 -16.80 4.81 2.48
CA GLN A 257 -16.93 3.76 1.47
C GLN A 257 -18.01 4.13 0.46
N GLU A 258 -19.17 4.61 0.94
CA GLU A 258 -20.25 5.12 0.07
C GLU A 258 -19.75 6.28 -0.77
N LYS A 259 -19.04 7.25 -0.17
CA LYS A 259 -18.45 8.39 -0.87
C LYS A 259 -17.47 7.96 -1.97
N SER A 260 -16.61 6.98 -1.71
CA SER A 260 -15.66 6.45 -2.69
C SER A 260 -16.37 5.79 -3.88
N LEU A 261 -17.39 4.99 -3.60
CA LEU A 261 -18.21 4.33 -4.62
C LEU A 261 -19.07 5.34 -5.42
N HIS A 262 -19.61 6.36 -4.74
CA HIS A 262 -20.36 7.41 -5.42
C HIS A 262 -19.49 8.15 -6.46
N LYS A 263 -18.22 8.41 -6.14
CA LYS A 263 -17.27 8.98 -7.10
C LYS A 263 -17.01 8.05 -8.29
N MET A 264 -16.87 6.74 -8.05
CA MET A 264 -16.68 5.75 -9.11
C MET A 264 -17.89 5.63 -10.04
N PHE A 265 -19.11 5.69 -9.49
CA PHE A 265 -20.38 5.48 -10.21
C PHE A 265 -21.13 6.77 -10.53
N SER A 266 -20.50 7.92 -10.44
CA SER A 266 -21.10 9.21 -10.75
C SER A 266 -21.58 9.27 -12.22
N GLY A 267 -22.74 9.86 -12.46
CA GLY A 267 -23.29 10.01 -13.81
C GLY A 267 -23.80 8.73 -14.46
N LYS A 268 -24.18 7.70 -13.67
CA LYS A 268 -24.66 6.38 -14.11
C LYS A 268 -23.63 5.54 -14.90
N ARG A 269 -22.37 5.93 -14.87
CA ARG A 269 -21.24 5.24 -15.52
C ARG A 269 -20.27 4.71 -14.47
N ALA A 270 -19.62 3.59 -14.75
CA ALA A 270 -18.51 3.09 -13.96
C ALA A 270 -17.19 3.66 -14.53
N ARG A 271 -16.34 4.21 -13.66
CA ARG A 271 -15.05 4.75 -14.05
C ARG A 271 -13.92 3.87 -13.52
N SER A 272 -12.96 3.60 -14.38
CA SER A 272 -11.71 2.97 -13.94
C SER A 272 -10.98 3.90 -12.97
N ALA A 273 -10.58 3.38 -11.80
CA ALA A 273 -10.13 4.20 -10.67
C ALA A 273 -9.19 3.50 -9.72
N LEU A 274 -8.40 4.32 -9.01
CA LEU A 274 -7.72 3.94 -7.78
C LEU A 274 -8.48 4.48 -6.57
N ILE A 275 -8.73 3.60 -5.59
CA ILE A 275 -9.30 3.96 -4.29
C ILE A 275 -8.31 3.61 -3.19
N VAL A 276 -7.92 4.62 -2.41
CA VAL A 276 -6.96 4.49 -1.31
C VAL A 276 -7.70 4.49 0.01
N LEU A 277 -7.68 3.35 0.71
CA LEU A 277 -8.29 3.17 2.02
C LEU A 277 -7.30 2.52 2.96
N PRO A 278 -7.11 3.03 4.19
CA PRO A 278 -6.19 2.43 5.15
C PRO A 278 -6.52 0.96 5.45
N CYS A 279 -5.53 0.23 5.96
CA CYS A 279 -5.76 -1.12 6.45
C CYS A 279 -6.85 -1.10 7.54
N GLY A 280 -7.74 -2.10 7.53
CA GLY A 280 -8.87 -2.14 8.46
C GLY A 280 -10.08 -1.26 8.10
N ALA A 281 -9.96 -0.39 7.09
CA ALA A 281 -11.07 0.46 6.63
C ALA A 281 -12.06 -0.26 5.70
N GLY A 282 -11.86 -1.54 5.40
CA GLY A 282 -12.80 -2.35 4.62
C GLY A 282 -12.64 -2.22 3.10
N LYS A 283 -11.41 -2.22 2.59
CA LYS A 283 -11.08 -2.22 1.14
C LYS A 283 -11.85 -3.28 0.35
N SER A 284 -11.80 -4.53 0.83
CA SER A 284 -12.47 -5.65 0.13
C SER A 284 -13.98 -5.47 0.09
N LEU A 285 -14.62 -4.95 1.16
CA LEU A 285 -16.06 -4.64 1.15
C LEU A 285 -16.39 -3.57 0.11
N THR A 286 -15.52 -2.57 -0.06
CA THR A 286 -15.69 -1.54 -1.10
C THR A 286 -15.63 -2.18 -2.51
N GLY A 287 -14.67 -3.07 -2.77
CA GLY A 287 -14.57 -3.81 -4.03
C GLY A 287 -15.78 -4.73 -4.28
N ILE A 288 -16.21 -5.46 -3.25
CA ILE A 288 -17.41 -6.32 -3.30
C ILE A 288 -18.66 -5.49 -3.63
N THR A 289 -18.78 -4.32 -3.00
CA THR A 289 -19.92 -3.42 -3.26
C THR A 289 -19.89 -2.88 -4.70
N ALA A 290 -18.69 -2.59 -5.23
CA ALA A 290 -18.55 -2.21 -6.63
C ALA A 290 -19.04 -3.33 -7.57
N ALA A 291 -18.66 -4.59 -7.30
CA ALA A 291 -19.14 -5.75 -8.04
C ALA A 291 -20.68 -5.89 -7.97
N CYS A 292 -21.25 -5.78 -6.75
CA CYS A 292 -22.70 -5.81 -6.55
C CYS A 292 -23.46 -4.66 -7.25
N THR A 293 -22.80 -3.51 -7.43
CA THR A 293 -23.37 -2.37 -8.13
C THR A 293 -23.43 -2.60 -9.63
N MET A 294 -22.37 -3.17 -10.20
CA MET A 294 -22.28 -3.45 -11.63
C MET A 294 -23.02 -4.73 -12.06
N ARG A 295 -23.07 -5.73 -11.18
CA ARG A 295 -23.73 -7.03 -11.41
C ARG A 295 -23.29 -7.75 -12.67
N CYS A 296 -22.04 -7.59 -13.07
CA CYS A 296 -21.46 -8.19 -14.27
C CYS A 296 -20.34 -9.16 -13.91
N ARG A 297 -19.87 -9.93 -14.89
CA ARG A 297 -18.72 -10.79 -14.75
C ARG A 297 -17.54 -10.00 -14.16
N THR A 298 -17.06 -10.43 -13.00
CA THR A 298 -16.03 -9.70 -12.23
C THR A 298 -14.82 -10.58 -11.99
N MET A 299 -13.62 -10.01 -12.20
CA MET A 299 -12.37 -10.64 -11.84
C MET A 299 -11.72 -9.91 -10.66
N VAL A 300 -11.23 -10.66 -9.67
CA VAL A 300 -10.48 -10.13 -8.54
C VAL A 300 -9.08 -10.72 -8.56
N LEU A 301 -8.07 -9.86 -8.59
CA LEU A 301 -6.66 -10.25 -8.54
C LEU A 301 -6.05 -9.85 -7.20
N THR A 302 -5.37 -10.81 -6.57
CA THR A 302 -4.75 -10.66 -5.25
C THR A 302 -3.28 -11.06 -5.26
N THR A 303 -2.57 -10.81 -4.16
CA THR A 303 -1.14 -11.10 -4.04
C THR A 303 -0.85 -12.57 -3.73
N THR A 304 -1.72 -13.26 -2.97
CA THR A 304 -1.46 -14.60 -2.43
C THR A 304 -2.70 -15.49 -2.50
N ALA A 305 -2.52 -16.81 -2.47
CA ALA A 305 -3.62 -17.78 -2.42
C ALA A 305 -4.48 -17.62 -1.14
N VAL A 306 -3.87 -17.24 -0.01
CA VAL A 306 -4.60 -16.94 1.23
C VAL A 306 -5.56 -15.75 1.05
N ALA A 307 -5.12 -14.73 0.32
CA ALA A 307 -5.98 -13.59 0.00
C ALA A 307 -7.13 -13.98 -0.94
N VAL A 308 -6.92 -14.94 -1.85
CA VAL A 308 -7.99 -15.52 -2.69
C VAL A 308 -9.08 -16.13 -1.82
N ASP A 309 -8.71 -17.00 -0.86
CA ASP A 309 -9.66 -17.60 0.07
C ASP A 309 -10.37 -16.57 0.96
N GLN A 310 -9.63 -15.56 1.38
CA GLN A 310 -10.19 -14.45 2.17
C GLN A 310 -11.25 -13.67 1.38
N TRP A 311 -10.99 -13.33 0.13
CA TRP A 311 -11.93 -12.66 -0.76
C TRP A 311 -13.19 -13.53 -1.00
N LYS A 312 -13.01 -14.83 -1.23
CA LYS A 312 -14.12 -15.79 -1.38
C LYS A 312 -15.02 -15.79 -0.15
N ARG A 313 -14.45 -15.96 1.06
CA ARG A 313 -15.21 -15.92 2.32
C ARG A 313 -15.93 -14.58 2.53
N GLN A 314 -15.34 -13.48 2.11
CA GLN A 314 -15.97 -12.16 2.24
C GLN A 314 -17.13 -12.00 1.25
N PHE A 315 -17.05 -12.52 0.02
CA PHE A 315 -18.19 -12.60 -0.87
C PHE A 315 -19.33 -13.44 -0.25
N GLU A 316 -19.03 -14.61 0.26
CA GLU A 316 -20.00 -15.48 0.95
C GLU A 316 -20.63 -14.80 2.19
N MET A 317 -19.85 -14.01 2.92
CA MET A 317 -20.29 -13.30 4.12
C MET A 317 -21.19 -12.10 3.80
N PHE A 318 -20.83 -11.26 2.83
CA PHE A 318 -21.46 -9.97 2.61
C PHE A 318 -22.50 -9.96 1.50
N VAL A 319 -22.46 -10.94 0.60
CA VAL A 319 -23.33 -10.97 -0.60
C VAL A 319 -24.33 -12.13 -0.53
N ALA A 320 -25.54 -11.84 -0.95
CA ALA A 320 -26.56 -12.84 -1.26
C ALA A 320 -26.40 -13.22 -2.74
N MET A 321 -25.84 -14.37 -3.03
CA MET A 321 -25.61 -14.93 -4.37
C MET A 321 -25.43 -16.45 -4.30
N ASP A 322 -25.45 -17.13 -5.45
CA ASP A 322 -25.11 -18.55 -5.52
C ASP A 322 -23.62 -18.74 -5.23
N PRO A 323 -23.22 -19.53 -4.23
CA PRO A 323 -21.80 -19.81 -3.94
C PRO A 323 -21.03 -20.41 -5.13
N ASN A 324 -21.72 -21.10 -6.05
CA ASN A 324 -21.13 -21.69 -7.25
C ASN A 324 -20.73 -20.66 -8.31
N ASP A 325 -21.19 -19.40 -8.17
CA ASP A 325 -20.78 -18.31 -9.07
C ASP A 325 -19.44 -17.68 -8.67
N VAL A 326 -18.89 -18.06 -7.49
CA VAL A 326 -17.57 -17.61 -7.04
C VAL A 326 -16.55 -18.71 -7.30
N ILE A 327 -15.69 -18.49 -8.29
CA ILE A 327 -14.67 -19.42 -8.75
C ILE A 327 -13.29 -18.93 -8.29
N THR A 328 -12.46 -19.84 -7.82
CA THR A 328 -11.08 -19.55 -7.44
C THR A 328 -10.11 -20.20 -8.41
N LEU A 329 -9.08 -19.44 -8.82
CA LEU A 329 -8.01 -19.94 -9.69
C LEU A 329 -6.66 -19.67 -9.01
N THR A 330 -6.05 -20.74 -8.52
CA THR A 330 -4.73 -20.72 -7.90
C THR A 330 -3.85 -21.81 -8.50
N ALA A 331 -2.61 -21.93 -8.03
CA ALA A 331 -1.72 -23.00 -8.47
C ALA A 331 -2.32 -24.38 -8.18
N ASP A 332 -3.05 -24.51 -7.06
CA ASP A 332 -3.58 -25.77 -6.55
C ASP A 332 -5.04 -26.02 -6.97
N HIS A 333 -5.82 -24.95 -7.17
CA HIS A 333 -7.22 -25.03 -7.57
C HIS A 333 -7.44 -24.45 -8.96
N LYS A 334 -7.82 -25.29 -9.92
CA LYS A 334 -7.99 -24.94 -11.33
C LYS A 334 -9.35 -25.42 -11.83
N GLN A 335 -10.39 -24.69 -11.44
CA GLN A 335 -11.74 -24.96 -11.93
C GLN A 335 -11.98 -24.29 -13.28
N PRO A 336 -12.58 -24.97 -14.27
CA PRO A 336 -12.99 -24.33 -15.51
C PRO A 336 -14.06 -23.29 -15.24
N LEU A 337 -14.07 -22.24 -16.06
CA LEU A 337 -15.12 -21.22 -15.98
C LEU A 337 -16.42 -21.77 -16.57
N PRO A 338 -17.59 -21.41 -16.01
CA PRO A 338 -18.87 -21.76 -16.59
C PRO A 338 -19.05 -21.02 -17.92
N GLU A 339 -19.45 -21.77 -18.96
CA GLU A 339 -19.67 -21.20 -20.31
C GLU A 339 -21.01 -20.45 -20.40
N ASP A 340 -22.04 -20.98 -19.72
CA ASP A 340 -23.43 -20.55 -19.86
C ASP A 340 -23.87 -19.45 -18.91
N ARG A 341 -23.05 -19.10 -17.90
CA ARG A 341 -23.40 -18.13 -16.89
C ARG A 341 -22.25 -17.20 -16.51
N PRO A 342 -22.53 -15.97 -16.11
CA PRO A 342 -21.51 -15.09 -15.60
C PRO A 342 -21.02 -15.55 -14.22
N CYS A 343 -19.76 -15.23 -13.89
CA CYS A 343 -19.13 -15.64 -12.63
C CYS A 343 -18.22 -14.54 -12.08
N ILE A 344 -17.87 -14.71 -10.81
CA ILE A 344 -16.79 -13.97 -10.14
C ILE A 344 -15.57 -14.88 -10.09
N LEU A 345 -14.48 -14.46 -10.74
CA LEU A 345 -13.22 -15.18 -10.71
C LEU A 345 -12.25 -14.49 -9.76
N ILE A 346 -11.75 -15.21 -8.76
CA ILE A 346 -10.74 -14.72 -7.83
C ILE A 346 -9.44 -15.47 -8.06
N SER A 347 -8.34 -14.74 -8.31
CA SER A 347 -7.05 -15.34 -8.64
C SER A 347 -5.88 -14.53 -8.10
N THR A 348 -4.66 -15.05 -8.26
CA THR A 348 -3.42 -14.36 -7.87
C THR A 348 -2.74 -13.74 -9.08
N TYR A 349 -1.93 -12.69 -8.84
CA TYR A 349 -1.10 -12.07 -9.88
C TYR A 349 -0.14 -13.06 -10.54
N SER A 350 0.42 -13.99 -9.76
CA SER A 350 1.38 -14.98 -10.25
C SER A 350 0.79 -15.89 -11.32
N MET A 351 -0.52 -16.18 -11.27
CA MET A 351 -1.19 -16.97 -12.30
C MET A 351 -1.16 -16.30 -13.67
N PHE A 352 -1.08 -14.97 -13.72
CA PHE A 352 -1.05 -14.17 -14.95
C PHE A 352 0.36 -13.69 -15.35
N ALA A 353 1.36 -13.93 -14.49
CA ALA A 353 2.74 -13.49 -14.74
C ALA A 353 3.49 -14.38 -15.73
N HIS A 354 3.04 -15.62 -15.95
CA HIS A 354 3.66 -16.58 -16.84
C HIS A 354 2.99 -16.60 -18.22
N SER A 355 3.77 -16.82 -19.27
CA SER A 355 3.20 -17.03 -20.61
C SER A 355 2.44 -18.36 -20.65
N ILE A 356 1.35 -18.39 -21.43
CA ILE A 356 0.48 -19.57 -21.58
C ILE A 356 1.27 -20.80 -22.04
N GLU A 357 2.33 -20.60 -22.80
CA GLU A 357 3.20 -21.67 -23.34
C GLU A 357 3.92 -22.49 -22.26
N HIS A 358 4.16 -21.90 -21.09
CA HIS A 358 4.83 -22.55 -19.96
C HIS A 358 3.86 -23.06 -18.90
N MET A 359 2.55 -22.98 -19.14
CA MET A 359 1.53 -23.42 -18.19
C MET A 359 1.17 -24.89 -18.36
N SER A 360 0.64 -25.50 -17.30
CA SER A 360 0.01 -26.83 -17.41
C SER A 360 -1.20 -26.76 -18.35
N ARG A 361 -1.55 -27.90 -18.99
CA ARG A 361 -2.70 -27.94 -19.92
C ARG A 361 -4.00 -27.43 -19.28
N SER A 362 -4.25 -27.76 -18.03
CA SER A 362 -5.44 -27.29 -17.29
C SER A 362 -5.42 -25.77 -17.05
N SER A 363 -4.27 -25.21 -16.69
CA SER A 363 -4.12 -23.76 -16.52
C SER A 363 -4.25 -23.03 -17.85
N ALA A 364 -3.65 -23.56 -18.93
CA ALA A 364 -3.72 -22.96 -20.24
C ALA A 364 -5.16 -22.92 -20.78
N ALA A 365 -5.96 -23.97 -20.54
CA ALA A 365 -7.37 -23.99 -20.93
C ALA A 365 -8.18 -22.91 -20.22
N VAL A 366 -8.03 -22.78 -18.89
CA VAL A 366 -8.73 -21.73 -18.16
C VAL A 366 -8.26 -20.32 -18.57
N MET A 367 -6.96 -20.14 -18.80
CA MET A 367 -6.44 -18.86 -19.30
C MET A 367 -6.96 -18.50 -20.70
N GLN A 368 -7.16 -19.50 -21.54
CA GLN A 368 -7.79 -19.30 -22.84
C GLN A 368 -9.25 -18.83 -22.67
N GLN A 369 -10.02 -19.48 -21.80
CA GLN A 369 -11.39 -19.05 -21.46
C GLN A 369 -11.40 -17.61 -20.91
N VAL A 370 -10.49 -17.26 -19.99
CA VAL A 370 -10.36 -15.87 -19.46
C VAL A 370 -10.14 -14.86 -20.58
N ARG A 371 -9.29 -15.19 -21.57
CA ARG A 371 -8.96 -14.33 -22.71
C ARG A 371 -10.13 -14.16 -23.68
N GLU A 372 -10.94 -15.20 -23.83
CA GLU A 372 -12.10 -15.21 -24.72
C GLU A 372 -13.32 -14.51 -24.12
N LEU A 373 -13.36 -14.34 -22.81
CA LEU A 373 -14.44 -13.68 -22.11
C LEU A 373 -14.23 -12.16 -22.00
N GLU A 374 -15.33 -11.43 -21.97
CA GLU A 374 -15.38 -10.01 -21.69
C GLU A 374 -15.77 -9.79 -20.22
N TRP A 375 -15.01 -8.96 -19.52
CA TRP A 375 -15.16 -8.71 -18.09
C TRP A 375 -15.73 -7.31 -17.86
N GLY A 376 -16.80 -7.20 -17.09
CA GLY A 376 -17.34 -5.90 -16.74
C GLY A 376 -16.44 -5.15 -15.76
N LEU A 377 -15.89 -5.88 -14.74
CA LEU A 377 -15.07 -5.28 -13.70
C LEU A 377 -13.82 -6.13 -13.41
N LEU A 378 -12.66 -5.48 -13.39
CA LEU A 378 -11.41 -6.03 -12.88
C LEU A 378 -11.04 -5.31 -11.58
N ILE A 379 -11.05 -6.04 -10.47
CA ILE A 379 -10.60 -5.55 -9.16
C ILE A 379 -9.17 -6.01 -8.92
N VAL A 380 -8.29 -5.08 -8.58
CA VAL A 380 -6.87 -5.31 -8.32
C VAL A 380 -6.59 -4.93 -6.87
N ASP A 381 -6.44 -5.92 -6.01
CA ASP A 381 -6.17 -5.69 -4.57
C ASP A 381 -4.68 -5.53 -4.30
N GLU A 382 -4.31 -4.62 -3.38
CA GLU A 382 -2.93 -4.22 -3.09
C GLU A 382 -2.16 -3.86 -4.38
N VAL A 383 -2.78 -3.02 -5.20
CA VAL A 383 -2.33 -2.69 -6.55
C VAL A 383 -0.89 -2.16 -6.62
N GLN A 384 -0.39 -1.50 -5.58
CA GLN A 384 0.98 -1.00 -5.48
C GLN A 384 2.03 -2.12 -5.47
N VAL A 385 1.63 -3.36 -5.16
CA VAL A 385 2.52 -4.53 -5.10
C VAL A 385 2.78 -5.10 -6.48
N MET A 386 1.84 -4.92 -7.41
CA MET A 386 1.92 -5.54 -8.72
C MET A 386 2.99 -4.85 -9.59
N PRO A 387 3.99 -5.60 -10.12
CA PRO A 387 4.95 -5.04 -11.06
C PRO A 387 4.26 -4.52 -12.31
N ALA A 388 4.70 -3.39 -12.85
CA ALA A 388 4.16 -2.82 -14.10
C ALA A 388 4.19 -3.83 -15.26
N LYS A 389 5.24 -4.65 -15.35
CA LYS A 389 5.34 -5.73 -16.33
C LYS A 389 4.22 -6.76 -16.20
N THR A 390 3.94 -7.22 -14.98
CA THR A 390 2.85 -8.19 -14.71
C THR A 390 1.49 -7.59 -15.02
N PHE A 391 1.29 -6.30 -14.68
CA PHE A 391 0.03 -5.62 -15.00
C PHE A 391 -0.19 -5.53 -16.52
N ARG A 392 0.84 -5.19 -17.28
CA ARG A 392 0.75 -5.17 -18.74
C ARG A 392 0.38 -6.55 -19.30
N GLN A 393 0.91 -7.64 -18.73
CA GLN A 393 0.49 -9.00 -19.10
C GLN A 393 -0.97 -9.27 -18.75
N VAL A 394 -1.40 -8.89 -17.55
CA VAL A 394 -2.82 -9.00 -17.15
C VAL A 394 -3.72 -8.24 -18.12
N ALA A 395 -3.39 -6.99 -18.43
CA ALA A 395 -4.18 -6.16 -19.33
C ALA A 395 -4.29 -6.72 -20.76
N THR A 396 -3.29 -7.46 -21.24
CA THR A 396 -3.35 -8.15 -22.54
C THR A 396 -4.21 -9.42 -22.51
N ILE A 397 -4.34 -10.05 -21.35
CA ILE A 397 -5.14 -11.28 -21.17
C ILE A 397 -6.60 -10.94 -20.84
N VAL A 398 -6.81 -10.01 -19.92
CA VAL A 398 -8.11 -9.67 -19.35
C VAL A 398 -8.69 -8.43 -20.02
N ARG A 399 -9.74 -8.62 -20.82
CA ARG A 399 -10.47 -7.51 -21.44
C ARG A 399 -11.57 -7.04 -20.51
N ALA A 400 -11.31 -5.98 -19.77
CA ALA A 400 -12.22 -5.42 -18.79
C ALA A 400 -12.70 -4.02 -19.20
N HIS A 401 -14.01 -3.77 -19.05
CA HIS A 401 -14.61 -2.45 -19.28
C HIS A 401 -14.21 -1.42 -18.22
N CYS A 402 -14.13 -1.87 -16.98
CA CYS A 402 -13.81 -1.03 -15.83
C CYS A 402 -12.77 -1.71 -14.93
N LYS A 403 -11.81 -0.94 -14.44
CA LYS A 403 -10.74 -1.41 -13.56
C LYS A 403 -10.80 -0.67 -12.23
N LEU A 404 -10.74 -1.40 -11.12
CA LEU A 404 -10.71 -0.85 -9.77
C LEU A 404 -9.44 -1.30 -9.04
N GLY A 405 -8.52 -0.38 -8.83
CA GLY A 405 -7.35 -0.62 -7.98
C GLY A 405 -7.64 -0.25 -6.54
N LEU A 406 -7.41 -1.19 -5.62
CA LEU A 406 -7.54 -1.00 -4.18
C LEU A 406 -6.16 -1.01 -3.53
N THR A 407 -5.89 -0.06 -2.66
CA THR A 407 -4.63 -0.01 -1.90
C THR A 407 -4.81 0.65 -0.54
N ALA A 408 -3.92 0.31 0.40
CA ALA A 408 -3.84 1.04 1.67
C ALA A 408 -2.98 2.31 1.54
N THR A 409 -1.95 2.26 0.71
CA THR A 409 -1.01 3.35 0.49
C THR A 409 -0.58 3.37 -0.97
N LEU A 410 -0.56 4.55 -1.58
CA LEU A 410 0.02 4.74 -2.91
C LEU A 410 1.53 5.04 -2.78
N VAL A 411 2.26 4.19 -2.08
CA VAL A 411 3.71 4.33 -1.94
C VAL A 411 4.39 3.20 -2.68
N ARG A 412 5.24 3.54 -3.64
CA ARG A 412 6.15 2.62 -4.33
C ARG A 412 7.59 3.09 -4.13
N GLU A 413 8.50 2.16 -3.99
CA GLU A 413 9.92 2.47 -3.79
C GLU A 413 10.65 2.77 -5.10
N ASP A 414 10.04 2.38 -6.22
CA ASP A 414 10.56 2.55 -7.58
C ASP A 414 10.03 3.80 -8.31
N ASP A 415 9.32 4.70 -7.61
CA ASP A 415 8.68 5.93 -8.10
C ASP A 415 7.72 5.72 -9.32
N LEU A 416 7.34 4.45 -9.61
CA LEU A 416 6.44 4.09 -10.72
C LEU A 416 4.95 4.17 -10.33
N ILE A 417 4.57 5.06 -9.42
CA ILE A 417 3.15 5.30 -9.07
C ILE A 417 2.38 5.82 -10.28
N GLU A 418 3.03 6.66 -11.09
CA GLU A 418 2.42 7.21 -12.31
C GLU A 418 1.97 6.11 -13.27
N ASP A 419 2.71 5.00 -13.35
CA ASP A 419 2.35 3.88 -14.20
C ASP A 419 1.00 3.26 -13.81
N LEU A 420 0.66 3.23 -12.51
CA LEU A 420 -0.63 2.72 -12.05
C LEU A 420 -1.79 3.61 -12.47
N GLN A 421 -1.58 4.92 -12.52
CA GLN A 421 -2.63 5.89 -12.85
C GLN A 421 -3.05 5.80 -14.33
N TYR A 422 -2.12 5.60 -15.27
CA TYR A 422 -2.52 5.40 -16.67
C TYR A 422 -2.93 3.95 -16.97
N LEU A 423 -2.39 2.96 -16.26
CA LEU A 423 -2.74 1.55 -16.47
C LEU A 423 -4.15 1.23 -15.97
N ILE A 424 -4.50 1.71 -14.77
CA ILE A 424 -5.79 1.45 -14.12
C ILE A 424 -6.73 2.62 -14.31
N GLY A 425 -6.34 3.79 -13.85
CA GLY A 425 -7.15 4.99 -13.86
C GLY A 425 -6.73 5.97 -12.77
N PRO A 426 -7.32 7.17 -12.72
CA PRO A 426 -6.97 8.19 -11.75
C PRO A 426 -7.33 7.78 -10.32
N LYS A 427 -6.67 8.37 -9.33
CA LYS A 427 -7.05 8.26 -7.93
C LYS A 427 -8.31 9.09 -7.67
N LEU A 428 -9.46 8.45 -7.62
CA LEU A 428 -10.74 9.13 -7.37
C LEU A 428 -11.01 9.39 -5.89
N TYR A 429 -10.46 8.57 -5.01
CA TYR A 429 -10.67 8.72 -3.58
C TYR A 429 -9.46 8.30 -2.76
N GLU A 430 -9.16 9.11 -1.77
CA GLU A 430 -8.19 8.80 -0.72
C GLU A 430 -8.77 9.21 0.64
N ALA A 431 -8.87 8.24 1.56
CA ALA A 431 -9.40 8.51 2.88
C ALA A 431 -8.40 9.32 3.72
N ASN A 432 -8.92 10.29 4.47
CA ASN A 432 -8.14 10.99 5.48
C ASN A 432 -8.04 10.11 6.73
N TRP A 433 -6.83 9.69 7.09
CA TRP A 433 -6.58 8.81 8.23
C TRP A 433 -6.99 9.47 9.55
N GLN A 434 -6.68 10.74 9.74
CA GLN A 434 -7.03 11.49 10.96
C GLN A 434 -8.54 11.55 11.17
N GLU A 435 -9.31 11.82 10.10
CA GLU A 435 -10.77 11.82 10.16
C GLU A 435 -11.35 10.44 10.52
N LEU A 436 -10.75 9.36 9.96
CA LEU A 436 -11.18 8.00 10.27
C LEU A 436 -10.84 7.60 11.72
N GLU A 437 -9.72 8.08 12.24
CA GLU A 437 -9.29 7.89 13.62
C GLU A 437 -10.20 8.64 14.61
N GLU A 438 -10.49 9.92 14.33
CA GLU A 438 -11.39 10.75 15.14
C GLU A 438 -12.80 10.16 15.22
N LYS A 439 -13.31 9.64 14.10
CA LYS A 439 -14.62 8.96 14.03
C LYS A 439 -14.60 7.54 14.59
N GLY A 440 -13.44 7.03 15.03
CA GLY A 440 -13.28 5.69 15.59
C GLY A 440 -13.41 4.55 14.57
N TYR A 441 -13.28 4.84 13.29
CA TYR A 441 -13.30 3.82 12.24
C TYR A 441 -12.00 3.04 12.14
N ILE A 442 -10.90 3.62 12.61
CA ILE A 442 -9.60 2.98 12.78
C ILE A 442 -9.05 3.29 14.18
N ALA A 443 -8.03 2.54 14.59
CA ALA A 443 -7.38 2.73 15.87
C ALA A 443 -6.53 4.00 15.90
N LYS A 444 -6.46 4.65 17.05
CA LYS A 444 -5.53 5.74 17.33
C LYS A 444 -4.19 5.15 17.76
N VAL A 445 -3.18 5.28 16.90
CA VAL A 445 -1.88 4.64 17.08
C VAL A 445 -0.85 5.65 17.57
N GLN A 446 -0.09 5.24 18.58
CA GLN A 446 1.16 5.89 18.96
C GLN A 446 2.34 5.12 18.37
N CYS A 447 3.10 5.76 17.49
CA CYS A 447 4.36 5.25 16.99
C CYS A 447 5.49 5.68 17.91
N VAL A 448 6.28 4.72 18.39
CA VAL A 448 7.35 4.96 19.36
C VAL A 448 8.64 4.35 18.83
N GLU A 449 9.66 5.16 18.69
CA GLU A 449 11.01 4.70 18.39
C GLU A 449 11.83 4.64 19.70
N VAL A 450 12.39 3.47 19.98
CA VAL A 450 13.17 3.22 21.19
C VAL A 450 14.63 3.04 20.81
N TRP A 451 15.49 3.92 21.29
CA TRP A 451 16.92 3.83 21.07
C TRP A 451 17.59 2.99 22.16
N CYS A 452 18.32 1.96 21.73
CA CYS A 452 19.01 1.02 22.61
C CYS A 452 20.52 1.12 22.37
N GLU A 453 21.31 1.32 23.40
CA GLU A 453 22.77 1.31 23.32
C GLU A 453 23.25 -0.13 23.07
N MET A 454 24.34 -0.29 22.32
CA MET A 454 24.96 -1.60 22.16
C MET A 454 25.82 -1.92 23.38
N THR A 455 25.73 -3.16 23.88
CA THR A 455 26.63 -3.61 24.95
C THR A 455 28.10 -3.61 24.46
N LEU A 456 29.03 -3.32 25.33
CA LEU A 456 30.46 -3.20 24.97
C LEU A 456 31.03 -4.40 24.17
N PRO A 457 30.70 -5.68 24.48
CA PRO A 457 31.15 -6.81 23.67
C PRO A 457 30.61 -6.80 22.24
N PHE A 458 29.32 -6.46 22.07
CA PHE A 458 28.68 -6.37 20.76
C PHE A 458 29.18 -5.19 19.97
N TRP A 459 29.37 -4.03 20.60
CA TRP A 459 29.94 -2.85 19.97
C TRP A 459 31.37 -3.09 19.49
N SER A 460 32.22 -3.70 20.32
CA SER A 460 33.57 -4.06 19.92
C SER A 460 33.62 -5.04 18.75
N ALA A 461 32.76 -6.06 18.76
CA ALA A 461 32.64 -7.00 17.64
C ALA A 461 32.11 -6.30 16.35
N TYR A 462 31.16 -5.37 16.48
CA TYR A 462 30.61 -4.58 15.38
C TYR A 462 31.71 -3.74 14.70
N LEU A 463 32.54 -3.04 15.47
CA LEU A 463 33.65 -2.23 14.95
C LEU A 463 34.76 -3.06 14.31
N ASN A 464 35.01 -4.26 14.81
CA ASN A 464 36.12 -5.13 14.34
C ASN A 464 35.74 -5.99 13.13
N THR A 465 34.47 -6.03 12.72
CA THR A 465 34.04 -6.80 11.53
C THR A 465 33.77 -5.90 10.33
N SER A 466 34.24 -6.35 9.16
CA SER A 466 33.97 -5.71 7.87
C SER A 466 32.78 -6.35 7.12
N SER A 467 32.26 -7.47 7.62
CA SER A 467 31.10 -8.15 7.01
C SER A 467 29.81 -7.44 7.35
N GLY A 468 29.17 -6.83 6.37
CA GLY A 468 27.86 -6.18 6.56
C GLY A 468 26.77 -7.14 7.03
N PHE A 469 26.90 -8.44 6.75
CA PHE A 469 26.00 -9.48 7.24
C PHE A 469 26.16 -9.66 8.77
N ILE A 470 27.39 -9.83 9.25
CA ILE A 470 27.68 -9.98 10.68
C ILE A 470 27.33 -8.70 11.43
N GLN A 471 27.64 -7.52 10.88
CA GLN A 471 27.25 -6.24 11.47
C GLN A 471 25.75 -6.15 11.68
N ARG A 472 24.96 -6.60 10.69
CA ARG A 472 23.49 -6.64 10.79
C ARG A 472 23.03 -7.57 11.90
N SER A 473 23.56 -8.79 11.96
CA SER A 473 23.24 -9.74 13.01
C SER A 473 23.54 -9.17 14.39
N LEU A 474 24.69 -8.51 14.56
CA LEU A 474 25.11 -7.90 15.82
C LEU A 474 24.17 -6.78 16.29
N TYR A 475 23.81 -5.82 15.43
CA TYR A 475 22.91 -4.75 15.88
C TYR A 475 21.45 -5.22 16.02
N THR A 476 21.03 -6.27 15.32
CA THR A 476 19.71 -6.88 15.50
C THR A 476 19.63 -7.65 16.81
N ALA A 477 20.64 -8.44 17.12
CA ALA A 477 20.71 -9.26 18.33
C ALA A 477 21.31 -8.52 19.55
N ASN A 478 21.41 -7.20 19.52
CA ASN A 478 21.90 -6.38 20.64
C ASN A 478 21.12 -6.72 21.94
N PRO A 479 21.79 -7.18 23.02
CA PRO A 479 21.15 -7.59 24.26
C PRO A 479 20.25 -6.52 24.88
N ARG A 480 20.65 -5.24 24.86
CA ARG A 480 19.81 -4.12 25.37
C ARG A 480 18.51 -3.99 24.56
N LYS A 481 18.58 -4.14 23.26
CA LYS A 481 17.44 -4.10 22.37
C LYS A 481 16.46 -5.27 22.65
N LEU A 482 16.99 -6.48 22.84
CA LEU A 482 16.18 -7.64 23.18
C LEU A 482 15.56 -7.51 24.57
N THR A 483 16.28 -6.95 25.53
CA THR A 483 15.75 -6.62 26.87
C THR A 483 14.65 -5.57 26.79
N ALA A 484 14.80 -4.54 25.95
CA ALA A 484 13.75 -3.57 25.71
C ALA A 484 12.49 -4.23 25.14
N CYS A 485 12.63 -5.16 24.22
CA CYS A 485 11.53 -5.97 23.70
C CYS A 485 10.85 -6.78 24.82
N GLU A 486 11.62 -7.47 25.64
CA GLU A 486 11.13 -8.26 26.76
C GLU A 486 10.34 -7.40 27.77
N TYR A 487 10.88 -6.23 28.11
CA TYR A 487 10.21 -5.26 28.97
C TYR A 487 8.86 -4.81 28.39
N LEU A 488 8.83 -4.42 27.12
CA LEU A 488 7.59 -3.98 26.47
C LEU A 488 6.56 -5.11 26.38
N VAL A 489 6.99 -6.33 26.08
CA VAL A 489 6.10 -7.51 26.07
C VAL A 489 5.50 -7.72 27.46
N ARG A 490 6.29 -7.73 28.53
CA ARG A 490 5.80 -7.87 29.90
C ARG A 490 4.82 -6.77 30.28
N LEU A 491 5.14 -5.51 29.95
CA LEU A 491 4.30 -4.36 30.24
C LEU A 491 2.92 -4.48 29.58
N HIS A 492 2.87 -4.81 28.30
CA HIS A 492 1.62 -4.92 27.56
C HIS A 492 0.84 -6.21 27.88
N GLU A 493 1.50 -7.31 28.21
CA GLU A 493 0.82 -8.51 28.71
C GLU A 493 0.11 -8.28 30.05
N GLN A 494 0.71 -7.47 30.94
CA GLN A 494 0.06 -7.06 32.20
C GLN A 494 -1.21 -6.22 31.96
N ARG A 495 -1.26 -5.48 30.84
CA ARG A 495 -2.46 -4.73 30.40
C ARG A 495 -3.49 -5.63 29.72
N GLY A 496 -3.14 -6.87 29.37
CA GLY A 496 -3.99 -7.78 28.59
C GLY A 496 -3.99 -7.51 27.09
N ASP A 497 -3.02 -6.76 26.58
CA ASP A 497 -2.89 -6.42 25.16
C ASP A 497 -2.46 -7.61 24.31
N LYS A 498 -2.90 -7.64 23.06
CA LYS A 498 -2.44 -8.59 22.03
C LYS A 498 -1.22 -8.03 21.30
N ILE A 499 -0.11 -8.74 21.37
CA ILE A 499 1.21 -8.26 20.96
C ILE A 499 1.74 -9.10 19.81
N ILE A 500 2.24 -8.42 18.78
CA ILE A 500 2.97 -9.04 17.65
C ILE A 500 4.41 -8.53 17.72
N VAL A 501 5.36 -9.45 17.76
CA VAL A 501 6.79 -9.12 17.69
C VAL A 501 7.34 -9.55 16.34
N PHE A 502 7.84 -8.61 15.56
CA PHE A 502 8.47 -8.87 14.26
C PHE A 502 9.99 -8.98 14.39
N CYS A 503 10.53 -10.10 13.89
CA CYS A 503 11.96 -10.31 13.78
C CYS A 503 12.27 -11.05 12.48
N ASP A 504 13.08 -10.44 11.60
CA ASP A 504 13.40 -11.02 10.28
C ASP A 504 14.51 -12.10 10.37
N ASN A 505 15.30 -12.10 11.44
CA ASN A 505 16.27 -13.14 11.74
C ASN A 505 15.58 -14.34 12.39
N ILE A 506 15.49 -15.46 11.66
CA ILE A 506 14.74 -16.65 12.07
C ILE A 506 15.36 -17.33 13.28
N SER A 507 16.69 -17.39 13.33
CA SER A 507 17.42 -18.00 14.45
C SER A 507 17.15 -17.24 15.76
N LEU A 508 17.25 -15.91 15.72
CA LEU A 508 16.92 -15.03 16.84
C LEU A 508 15.45 -15.12 17.23
N LEU A 509 14.55 -15.12 16.25
CA LEU A 509 13.10 -15.26 16.47
C LEU A 509 12.77 -16.55 17.23
N LYS A 510 13.34 -17.68 16.81
CA LYS A 510 13.16 -18.98 17.46
C LYS A 510 13.75 -18.99 18.89
N ASP A 511 14.92 -18.37 19.10
CA ASP A 511 15.53 -18.25 20.43
C ASP A 511 14.66 -17.42 21.37
N MET A 512 14.18 -16.25 20.92
CA MET A 512 13.28 -15.41 21.70
C MET A 512 11.97 -16.12 22.04
N ALA A 513 11.34 -16.77 21.08
CA ALA A 513 10.11 -17.51 21.28
C ALA A 513 10.27 -18.66 22.28
N ARG A 514 11.42 -19.37 22.24
CA ARG A 514 11.74 -20.44 23.17
C ARG A 514 11.93 -19.93 24.59
N ARG A 515 12.71 -18.87 24.78
CA ARG A 515 12.99 -18.30 26.10
C ARG A 515 11.74 -17.74 26.75
N THR A 516 10.94 -17.01 25.98
CA THR A 516 9.68 -16.44 26.46
C THR A 516 8.53 -17.43 26.50
N LYS A 517 8.72 -18.66 26.00
CA LYS A 517 7.69 -19.71 25.89
C LYS A 517 6.44 -19.24 25.13
N LYS A 518 6.63 -18.51 24.06
CA LYS A 518 5.57 -17.96 23.23
C LYS A 518 5.57 -18.58 21.83
N PRO A 519 4.39 -18.68 21.17
CA PRO A 519 4.31 -19.21 19.81
C PRO A 519 5.00 -18.30 18.78
N PHE A 520 5.49 -18.90 17.72
CA PHE A 520 6.09 -18.19 16.59
C PHE A 520 5.59 -18.73 15.25
N ILE A 521 5.68 -17.89 14.21
CA ILE A 521 5.36 -18.22 12.83
C ILE A 521 6.50 -17.74 11.93
N CYS A 522 7.09 -18.70 11.21
CA CYS A 522 8.11 -18.46 10.18
C CYS A 522 7.86 -19.41 8.99
N GLY A 523 8.68 -19.34 7.94
CA GLY A 523 8.53 -20.15 6.73
C GLY A 523 8.46 -21.64 6.96
N SER A 524 9.19 -22.16 7.94
CA SER A 524 9.21 -23.59 8.28
C SER A 524 7.96 -24.11 9.00
N VAL A 525 7.06 -23.24 9.46
CA VAL A 525 5.82 -23.63 10.15
C VAL A 525 4.75 -24.00 9.13
N SER A 526 4.11 -25.16 9.29
CA SER A 526 3.05 -25.62 8.37
C SER A 526 1.84 -24.69 8.35
N MET A 527 1.10 -24.65 7.24
CA MET A 527 -0.07 -23.77 7.10
C MET A 527 -1.15 -24.08 8.14
N GLN A 528 -1.40 -25.37 8.42
CA GLN A 528 -2.37 -25.79 9.43
C GLN A 528 -2.03 -25.25 10.81
N GLU A 529 -0.76 -25.32 11.18
CA GLU A 529 -0.28 -24.86 12.47
C GLU A 529 -0.27 -23.34 12.57
N ARG A 530 0.08 -22.63 11.49
CA ARG A 530 -0.07 -21.16 11.43
C ARG A 530 -1.51 -20.75 11.72
N MET A 531 -2.49 -21.40 11.07
CA MET A 531 -3.90 -21.12 11.29
C MET A 531 -4.35 -21.43 12.72
N ALA A 532 -3.84 -22.52 13.32
CA ALA A 532 -4.13 -22.87 14.70
C ALA A 532 -3.55 -21.83 15.69
N ILE A 533 -2.30 -21.40 15.53
CA ILE A 533 -1.67 -20.35 16.34
C ILE A 533 -2.46 -19.05 16.24
N ILE A 534 -2.85 -18.65 15.03
CA ILE A 534 -3.63 -17.43 14.80
C ILE A 534 -4.99 -17.50 15.47
N ARG A 535 -5.70 -18.61 15.32
CA ARG A 535 -7.01 -18.83 15.96
C ARG A 535 -6.88 -18.75 17.48
N CYS A 536 -5.87 -19.39 18.07
CA CYS A 536 -5.59 -19.30 19.49
C CYS A 536 -5.26 -17.85 19.93
N PHE A 537 -4.43 -17.15 19.17
CA PHE A 537 -4.12 -15.75 19.44
C PHE A 537 -5.36 -14.84 19.37
N GLN A 538 -6.27 -15.08 18.44
CA GLN A 538 -7.48 -14.28 18.27
C GLN A 538 -8.51 -14.49 19.38
N HIS A 539 -8.74 -15.74 19.78
CA HIS A 539 -9.87 -16.12 20.62
C HIS A 539 -9.50 -16.48 22.06
N SER A 540 -8.23 -16.76 22.34
CA SER A 540 -7.79 -17.12 23.68
C SER A 540 -7.11 -15.95 24.39
N ASN A 541 -7.49 -15.67 25.63
CA ASN A 541 -6.80 -14.71 26.49
C ASN A 541 -5.52 -15.27 27.13
N ARG A 542 -5.18 -16.54 26.87
CA ARG A 542 -3.97 -17.19 27.41
C ARG A 542 -2.75 -16.97 26.51
N ILE A 543 -2.98 -16.70 25.22
CA ILE A 543 -1.91 -16.38 24.26
C ILE A 543 -2.08 -14.93 23.83
N ASN A 544 -1.29 -14.05 24.42
CA ASN A 544 -1.35 -12.61 24.13
C ASN A 544 -0.19 -12.12 23.27
N THR A 545 0.87 -12.92 23.11
CA THR A 545 2.06 -12.56 22.32
C THR A 545 2.37 -13.63 21.28
N ILE A 546 2.69 -13.22 20.05
CA ILE A 546 3.22 -14.07 18.97
C ILE A 546 4.45 -13.42 18.35
N TYR A 547 5.41 -14.27 17.94
CA TYR A 547 6.59 -13.85 17.20
C TYR A 547 6.42 -14.17 15.71
N LEU A 548 6.65 -13.19 14.83
CA LEU A 548 6.48 -13.33 13.39
C LEU A 548 7.76 -12.99 12.63
N SER A 549 8.08 -13.79 11.61
CA SER A 549 9.04 -13.41 10.57
C SER A 549 8.33 -12.63 9.45
N GLN A 550 9.02 -12.34 8.35
CA GLN A 550 8.48 -11.67 7.16
C GLN A 550 7.25 -12.37 6.56
N VAL A 551 7.12 -13.69 6.73
CA VAL A 551 5.91 -14.45 6.32
C VAL A 551 4.63 -13.88 6.93
N GLY A 552 4.73 -13.26 8.11
CA GLY A 552 3.62 -12.56 8.76
C GLY A 552 3.17 -11.27 8.05
N ASP A 553 4.01 -10.66 7.21
CA ASP A 553 3.67 -9.40 6.57
C ASP A 553 2.56 -9.56 5.52
N ASN A 554 2.61 -10.60 4.70
CA ASN A 554 1.75 -10.76 3.53
C ASN A 554 0.67 -11.85 3.64
N ALA A 555 0.82 -12.83 4.52
CA ALA A 555 0.04 -14.07 4.44
C ALA A 555 -1.06 -14.22 5.50
N ILE A 556 -1.13 -13.34 6.51
CA ILE A 556 -1.91 -13.63 7.71
C ILE A 556 -2.84 -12.48 8.07
N ASP A 557 -4.14 -12.74 8.15
CA ASP A 557 -5.10 -11.78 8.70
C ASP A 557 -5.16 -11.91 10.24
N ILE A 558 -4.50 -10.99 10.93
CA ILE A 558 -4.49 -10.93 12.40
C ILE A 558 -5.39 -9.78 12.86
N PRO A 559 -6.63 -10.05 13.27
CA PRO A 559 -7.63 -8.98 13.41
C PRO A 559 -7.51 -8.11 14.65
N ASN A 560 -6.94 -8.58 15.76
CA ASN A 560 -7.10 -7.94 17.07
C ASN A 560 -5.79 -7.62 17.81
N ALA A 561 -4.68 -7.37 17.11
CA ALA A 561 -3.46 -6.93 17.78
C ALA A 561 -3.58 -5.47 18.24
N ASN A 562 -3.10 -5.18 19.45
CA ASN A 562 -3.02 -3.83 20.02
C ASN A 562 -1.62 -3.26 19.87
N VAL A 563 -0.62 -4.13 19.91
CA VAL A 563 0.79 -3.74 19.97
C VAL A 563 1.58 -4.47 18.89
N VAL A 564 2.40 -3.71 18.18
CA VAL A 564 3.45 -4.24 17.32
C VAL A 564 4.80 -3.79 17.86
N ILE A 565 5.72 -4.73 18.02
CA ILE A 565 7.12 -4.47 18.38
C ILE A 565 8.00 -4.95 17.23
N GLN A 566 8.78 -4.07 16.67
CA GLN A 566 9.67 -4.36 15.55
C GLN A 566 11.12 -4.35 16.03
N ILE A 567 11.77 -5.53 16.03
CA ILE A 567 13.16 -5.71 16.46
C ILE A 567 14.12 -5.43 15.29
N SER A 568 13.78 -5.94 14.10
CA SER A 568 14.54 -5.72 12.88
C SER A 568 13.68 -5.02 11.84
N SER A 569 14.30 -4.16 11.05
CA SER A 569 13.66 -3.47 9.95
C SER A 569 14.37 -3.79 8.63
N HIS A 570 13.59 -4.07 7.60
CA HIS A 570 14.11 -4.30 6.26
C HIS A 570 14.43 -2.96 5.60
N TYR A 571 15.68 -2.52 5.60
CA TYR A 571 16.24 -1.39 4.82
C TYR A 571 15.33 -0.15 4.66
N GLY A 572 14.36 0.07 5.57
CA GLY A 572 13.45 1.21 5.51
C GLY A 572 12.33 1.09 4.45
N SER A 573 11.92 -0.12 4.07
CA SER A 573 10.76 -0.31 3.18
C SER A 573 9.49 0.29 3.79
N ARG A 574 9.04 1.41 3.20
CA ARG A 574 7.82 2.14 3.60
C ARG A 574 6.57 1.26 3.50
N ARG A 575 6.55 0.40 2.49
CA ARG A 575 5.44 -0.54 2.26
C ARG A 575 5.31 -1.54 3.39
N GLN A 576 6.40 -2.17 3.80
CA GLN A 576 6.40 -3.18 4.86
C GLN A 576 5.99 -2.56 6.20
N GLU A 577 6.48 -1.37 6.49
CA GLU A 577 6.10 -0.58 7.65
C GLU A 577 4.58 -0.31 7.67
N ALA A 578 4.03 0.17 6.56
CA ALA A 578 2.59 0.40 6.43
C ALA A 578 1.76 -0.88 6.59
N GLN A 579 2.25 -2.03 6.11
CA GLN A 579 1.58 -3.32 6.28
C GLN A 579 1.61 -3.81 7.73
N ARG A 580 2.75 -3.69 8.42
CA ARG A 580 2.90 -4.03 9.85
C ARG A 580 2.02 -3.14 10.72
N LEU A 581 2.07 -1.82 10.49
CA LEU A 581 1.19 -0.86 11.14
C LEU A 581 -0.29 -1.18 10.90
N GLY A 582 -0.63 -1.59 9.68
CA GLY A 582 -1.98 -1.99 9.29
C GLY A 582 -2.58 -3.11 10.16
N ARG A 583 -1.74 -3.93 10.82
CA ARG A 583 -2.20 -5.02 11.70
C ARG A 583 -2.86 -4.51 12.99
N ILE A 584 -2.52 -3.31 13.42
CA ILE A 584 -3.08 -2.70 14.64
C ILE A 584 -4.11 -1.61 14.36
N LEU A 585 -4.35 -1.23 13.11
CA LEU A 585 -5.27 -0.16 12.73
C LEU A 585 -6.76 -0.49 12.86
N ARG A 586 -7.13 -1.74 13.11
CA ARG A 586 -8.55 -2.10 13.27
C ARG A 586 -9.16 -1.41 14.49
N PRO A 587 -10.45 -1.01 14.44
CA PRO A 587 -11.12 -0.33 15.54
C PRO A 587 -11.02 -1.09 16.86
N LYS A 588 -10.78 -0.37 17.94
CA LYS A 588 -10.69 -0.90 19.31
C LYS A 588 -11.72 -0.20 20.19
N SER A 589 -12.29 -0.92 21.12
CA SER A 589 -13.24 -0.38 22.10
C SER A 589 -12.57 0.31 23.28
N TYR A 590 -11.33 -0.04 23.61
CA TYR A 590 -10.57 0.51 24.74
C TYR A 590 -9.62 1.60 24.26
N ARG A 591 -9.46 2.65 25.08
CA ARG A 591 -8.43 3.70 24.96
C ARG A 591 -7.73 3.84 26.29
N ASP A 592 -6.42 4.11 26.27
CA ASP A 592 -5.68 4.43 27.49
C ASP A 592 -5.92 5.88 27.95
N GLU A 593 -5.25 6.28 29.03
CA GLU A 593 -5.36 7.62 29.61
C GLU A 593 -4.94 8.72 28.63
N ASP A 594 -3.98 8.44 27.74
CA ASP A 594 -3.52 9.35 26.68
C ASP A 594 -4.42 9.30 25.42
N GLY A 595 -5.47 8.48 25.46
CA GLY A 595 -6.44 8.35 24.39
C GLY A 595 -5.98 7.46 23.22
N PHE A 596 -4.83 6.78 23.33
CA PHE A 596 -4.36 5.79 22.36
C PHE A 596 -4.96 4.41 22.65
N ASN A 597 -5.13 3.62 21.60
CA ASN A 597 -5.63 2.25 21.71
C ASN A 597 -4.80 1.24 20.93
N ALA A 598 -3.70 1.68 20.34
CA ALA A 598 -2.71 0.83 19.68
C ALA A 598 -1.31 1.47 19.75
N TYR A 599 -0.28 0.61 19.77
CA TYR A 599 1.11 1.01 19.91
C TYR A 599 1.98 0.31 18.85
N PHE A 600 2.85 1.09 18.23
CA PHE A 600 3.83 0.61 17.27
C PHE A 600 5.24 0.99 17.72
N TYR A 601 5.99 0.01 18.24
CA TYR A 601 7.36 0.20 18.70
C TYR A 601 8.36 -0.23 17.65
N SER A 602 9.33 0.65 17.35
CA SER A 602 10.51 0.36 16.55
C SER A 602 11.74 0.41 17.45
N LEU A 603 12.42 -0.74 17.63
CA LEU A 603 13.62 -0.82 18.43
C LEU A 603 14.85 -0.59 17.53
N VAL A 604 15.70 0.37 17.88
CA VAL A 604 16.83 0.81 17.05
C VAL A 604 18.11 0.76 17.88
N SER A 605 19.12 0.05 17.38
CA SER A 605 20.46 0.06 17.99
C SER A 605 21.16 1.37 17.63
N ARG A 606 21.55 2.12 18.68
CA ARG A 606 22.18 3.43 18.56
C ARG A 606 23.52 3.33 17.82
N ASP A 607 23.87 4.40 17.09
CA ASP A 607 25.13 4.54 16.35
C ASP A 607 25.40 3.47 15.28
N THR A 608 24.33 2.89 14.74
CA THR A 608 24.35 1.92 13.63
C THR A 608 23.55 2.45 12.43
N PRO A 609 23.68 1.83 11.24
CA PRO A 609 22.87 2.19 10.06
C PRO A 609 21.36 2.08 10.26
N GLU A 610 20.89 1.37 11.31
CA GLU A 610 19.48 1.32 11.65
C GLU A 610 18.88 2.71 11.89
N LYS A 611 19.68 3.67 12.39
CA LYS A 611 19.24 5.03 12.63
C LYS A 611 18.83 5.74 11.33
N GLU A 612 19.59 5.58 10.25
CA GLU A 612 19.26 6.18 8.95
C GLU A 612 17.95 5.60 8.39
N TYR A 613 17.74 4.29 8.56
CA TYR A 613 16.50 3.64 8.15
C TYR A 613 15.33 4.08 9.04
N ALA A 614 15.55 4.26 10.33
CA ALA A 614 14.58 4.75 11.28
C ALA A 614 14.14 6.19 10.94
N GLU A 615 15.06 7.09 10.59
CA GLU A 615 14.75 8.47 10.17
C GLU A 615 13.85 8.50 8.91
N ARG A 616 14.08 7.62 7.94
CA ARG A 616 13.24 7.51 6.75
C ARG A 616 11.83 7.04 7.10
N ARG A 617 11.70 6.08 8.03
CA ARG A 617 10.42 5.59 8.54
C ARG A 617 9.68 6.66 9.32
N GLN A 618 10.39 7.34 10.22
CA GLN A 618 9.83 8.44 10.99
C GLN A 618 9.20 9.49 10.08
N ARG A 619 9.94 9.92 9.06
CA ARG A 619 9.43 10.87 8.07
C ARG A 619 8.13 10.37 7.45
N PHE A 620 8.12 9.12 6.98
CA PHE A 620 6.92 8.52 6.39
C PHE A 620 5.72 8.50 7.36
N LEU A 621 5.92 8.09 8.62
CA LEU A 621 4.84 8.02 9.61
C LEU A 621 4.30 9.42 9.97
N VAL A 622 5.20 10.39 10.13
CA VAL A 622 4.83 11.79 10.41
C VAL A 622 4.09 12.40 9.20
N ASP A 623 4.54 12.13 7.98
CA ASP A 623 3.89 12.59 6.75
C ASP A 623 2.47 12.02 6.60
N GLN A 624 2.24 10.82 7.13
CA GLN A 624 0.89 10.21 7.20
C GLN A 624 0.05 10.74 8.38
N GLY A 625 0.62 11.57 9.26
CA GLY A 625 -0.10 12.19 10.38
C GLY A 625 -0.14 11.35 11.67
N TYR A 626 0.65 10.27 11.79
CA TYR A 626 0.72 9.50 13.04
C TYR A 626 1.44 10.27 14.16
N ALA A 627 0.96 10.07 15.39
CA ALA A 627 1.68 10.53 16.56
C ALA A 627 2.99 9.75 16.70
N PHE A 628 4.11 10.45 16.73
CA PHE A 628 5.45 9.86 16.78
C PHE A 628 6.24 10.38 17.98
N THR A 629 6.89 9.48 18.72
CA THR A 629 7.70 9.79 19.90
C THR A 629 9.01 9.02 19.86
N ILE A 630 10.11 9.67 20.20
CA ILE A 630 11.42 9.03 20.36
C ILE A 630 11.72 8.92 21.85
N ILE A 631 12.08 7.72 22.30
CA ILE A 631 12.56 7.45 23.65
C ILE A 631 14.05 7.10 23.55
N SER A 632 14.90 8.03 24.00
CA SER A 632 16.34 7.88 23.98
C SER A 632 16.95 7.41 25.30
N ASP A 633 16.17 7.45 26.37
CA ASP A 633 16.55 7.12 27.75
C ASP A 633 15.96 5.79 28.24
N PHE A 634 15.58 4.91 27.32
CA PHE A 634 14.89 3.66 27.67
C PHE A 634 15.79 2.70 28.46
N ASP A 635 17.09 2.69 28.16
CA ASP A 635 18.08 1.90 28.89
C ASP A 635 18.14 2.25 30.37
N ALA A 636 17.99 3.53 30.72
CA ALA A 636 17.91 3.95 32.13
C ALA A 636 16.67 3.41 32.85
N ARG A 637 15.54 3.26 32.14
CA ARG A 637 14.33 2.64 32.69
C ARG A 637 14.53 1.15 32.95
N ILE A 638 15.22 0.45 32.06
CA ILE A 638 15.58 -0.96 32.24
C ILE A 638 16.53 -1.11 33.43
N ASP A 639 17.56 -0.28 33.51
CA ASP A 639 18.53 -0.33 34.61
C ASP A 639 17.88 -0.06 35.97
N SER A 640 16.91 0.86 36.04
CA SER A 640 16.10 1.06 37.27
C SER A 640 15.33 -0.20 37.65
N ARG A 641 14.72 -0.90 36.72
CA ARG A 641 13.98 -2.13 36.98
C ARG A 641 14.87 -3.28 37.44
N ILE A 642 16.07 -3.36 36.86
CA ILE A 642 17.10 -4.33 37.26
C ILE A 642 17.54 -4.02 38.71
N ALA A 643 17.72 -2.74 39.06
CA ALA A 643 18.04 -2.32 40.40
C ALA A 643 16.93 -2.65 41.42
N ASP A 644 15.65 -2.60 40.96
CA ASP A 644 14.48 -3.03 41.75
C ASP A 644 14.33 -4.57 41.87
N GLY A 645 15.26 -5.35 41.28
CA GLY A 645 15.32 -6.81 41.37
C GLY A 645 14.60 -7.55 40.26
N GLU A 646 14.16 -6.89 39.19
CA GLU A 646 13.65 -7.58 37.99
C GLU A 646 14.77 -8.26 37.22
N VAL A 647 14.53 -9.50 36.78
CA VAL A 647 15.47 -10.29 36.00
C VAL A 647 15.02 -10.30 34.53
N PHE A 648 15.95 -9.96 33.64
CA PHE A 648 15.78 -10.02 32.21
C PHE A 648 16.72 -11.05 31.58
N GLU A 649 16.18 -11.92 30.73
CA GLU A 649 16.91 -13.05 30.14
C GLU A 649 18.15 -12.63 29.36
N TYR A 650 18.07 -11.53 28.59
CA TYR A 650 19.14 -11.08 27.71
C TYR A 650 20.21 -10.23 28.39
N MET A 651 20.01 -9.88 29.67
CA MET A 651 21.05 -9.24 30.49
C MET A 651 21.96 -10.27 31.18
N ASP A 652 21.60 -11.56 31.14
CA ASP A 652 22.50 -12.63 31.60
C ASP A 652 23.72 -12.74 30.70
N GLU A 653 24.90 -12.72 31.31
CA GLU A 653 26.18 -12.70 30.59
C GLU A 653 26.40 -13.98 29.76
N THR A 654 25.89 -15.12 30.20
CA THR A 654 26.02 -16.39 29.50
C THR A 654 25.14 -16.39 28.23
N VAL A 655 23.95 -15.82 28.32
CA VAL A 655 23.03 -15.64 27.19
C VAL A 655 23.62 -14.67 26.16
N ALA A 656 24.11 -13.51 26.63
CA ALA A 656 24.73 -12.50 25.77
C ALA A 656 25.98 -13.05 25.02
N ARG A 657 26.84 -13.84 25.70
CA ARG A 657 27.97 -14.50 25.07
C ARG A 657 27.57 -15.54 24.02
N SER A 658 26.52 -16.32 24.31
CA SER A 658 25.98 -17.29 23.36
C SER A 658 25.45 -16.63 22.10
N LEU A 659 24.69 -15.53 22.23
CA LEU A 659 24.19 -14.74 21.10
C LEU A 659 25.32 -14.11 20.29
N LEU A 660 26.32 -13.53 20.96
CA LEU A 660 27.47 -12.95 20.27
C LEU A 660 28.19 -14.00 19.42
N ARG A 661 28.39 -15.20 19.97
CA ARG A 661 29.00 -16.31 19.25
C ARG A 661 28.20 -16.72 18.03
N GLN A 662 26.89 -16.86 18.16
CA GLN A 662 25.97 -17.15 17.02
C GLN A 662 26.09 -16.12 15.91
N CYS A 663 26.09 -14.82 16.25
CA CYS A 663 26.24 -13.74 15.27
C CYS A 663 27.61 -13.82 14.53
N LEU A 664 28.69 -14.14 15.23
CA LEU A 664 30.02 -14.21 14.65
C LEU A 664 30.25 -15.49 13.79
N GLU A 665 29.62 -16.61 14.16
CA GLU A 665 29.63 -17.86 13.39
C GLU A 665 28.81 -17.79 12.09
N GLY A 666 28.01 -16.72 11.90
CA GLY A 666 27.26 -16.51 10.68
C GLY A 666 26.13 -17.52 10.45
N SER A 667 25.60 -18.11 11.53
CA SER A 667 24.53 -19.12 11.49
C SER A 667 23.11 -18.53 11.26
N ASP A 668 23.01 -17.28 10.82
CA ASP A 668 21.74 -16.60 10.64
C ASP A 668 21.03 -17.05 9.38
N GLU A 669 19.90 -17.72 9.54
CA GLU A 669 18.97 -18.02 8.46
C GLU A 669 18.10 -16.76 8.19
N ILE A 670 18.28 -16.13 7.01
CA ILE A 670 17.40 -15.07 6.53
C ILE A 670 16.43 -15.70 5.52
N GLU A 671 15.14 -15.50 5.74
CA GLU A 671 14.12 -15.88 4.76
C GLU A 671 14.23 -15.01 3.50
N ASN A 672 14.37 -15.62 2.34
CA ASN A 672 14.21 -14.92 1.07
C ASN A 672 12.70 -14.80 0.76
N GLU A 673 12.26 -13.62 0.29
CA GLU A 673 10.86 -13.30 -0.06
C GLU A 673 10.24 -14.25 -1.11
N THR A 674 11.05 -15.06 -1.79
CA THR A 674 10.68 -15.89 -2.94
C THR A 674 10.35 -17.34 -2.60
N ALA A 675 10.33 -17.73 -1.33
CA ALA A 675 9.82 -19.04 -0.98
C ALA A 675 8.29 -19.05 -1.14
N ASP A 676 7.84 -19.27 -2.37
CA ASP A 676 6.46 -19.67 -2.66
C ASP A 676 6.13 -20.84 -1.73
N VAL A 677 5.33 -20.55 -0.72
CA VAL A 677 4.77 -21.54 0.16
C VAL A 677 3.87 -22.41 -0.71
N ARG A 678 4.36 -23.60 -1.10
CA ARG A 678 3.50 -24.61 -1.68
C ARG A 678 2.40 -24.90 -0.65
N VAL A 679 1.22 -24.40 -0.92
CA VAL A 679 0.02 -24.65 -0.13
C VAL A 679 -0.36 -26.10 -0.39
N ALA A 680 0.13 -27.01 0.45
CA ALA A 680 -0.39 -28.37 0.45
C ALA A 680 -1.79 -28.35 1.07
N ASP A 681 -2.72 -29.00 0.41
CA ASP A 681 -4.13 -29.21 0.75
C ASP A 681 -4.51 -28.91 2.21
N SER A 682 -5.18 -27.80 2.45
CA SER A 682 -5.57 -27.39 3.80
C SER A 682 -7.01 -26.89 3.90
N HIS A 683 -7.95 -27.64 3.37
CA HIS A 683 -9.38 -27.39 3.64
C HIS A 683 -9.89 -28.05 4.95
N THR A 684 -9.01 -28.59 5.77
CA THR A 684 -9.42 -29.08 7.10
C THR A 684 -9.48 -27.92 8.07
N ALA A 685 -10.70 -27.58 8.48
CA ALA A 685 -10.93 -26.64 9.60
C ALA A 685 -10.11 -27.10 10.81
N VAL A 686 -9.37 -26.18 11.42
CA VAL A 686 -8.65 -26.43 12.67
C VAL A 686 -9.67 -26.89 13.72
N SER A 687 -9.51 -28.10 14.26
CA SER A 687 -10.41 -28.62 15.29
C SER A 687 -10.19 -27.86 16.61
N ASP A 688 -11.26 -27.72 17.41
CA ASP A 688 -11.16 -27.09 18.74
C ASP A 688 -10.15 -27.85 19.62
N GLU A 689 -10.01 -29.15 19.43
CA GLU A 689 -9.03 -30.01 20.09
C GLU A 689 -7.56 -29.63 19.77
N GLN A 690 -7.28 -29.23 18.54
CA GLN A 690 -5.94 -28.71 18.15
C GLN A 690 -5.66 -27.35 18.76
N ALA A 691 -6.65 -26.48 18.83
CA ALA A 691 -6.53 -25.19 19.48
C ALA A 691 -6.28 -25.34 20.99
N GLU A 692 -7.00 -26.26 21.66
CA GLU A 692 -6.80 -26.54 23.10
C GLU A 692 -5.42 -27.15 23.39
N ARG A 693 -4.88 -28.00 22.54
CA ARG A 693 -3.52 -28.54 22.68
C ARG A 693 -2.47 -27.44 22.65
N ILE A 694 -2.57 -26.51 21.71
CA ILE A 694 -1.64 -25.35 21.62
C ILE A 694 -1.78 -24.50 22.89
N ILE A 695 -3.01 -24.21 23.34
CA ILE A 695 -3.24 -23.43 24.56
C ILE A 695 -2.65 -24.13 25.79
N ALA A 696 -2.88 -25.45 25.94
CA ALA A 696 -2.35 -26.22 27.08
C ALA A 696 -0.82 -26.21 27.13
N GLN A 697 -0.17 -26.26 25.99
CA GLN A 697 1.29 -26.30 25.88
C GLN A 697 1.95 -24.96 26.27
N PHE A 698 1.33 -23.84 25.96
CA PHE A 698 1.85 -22.51 26.32
C PHE A 698 1.34 -21.97 27.67
N SER A 699 0.31 -22.60 28.26
CA SER A 699 -0.28 -22.18 29.55
C SER A 699 0.16 -23.03 30.75
N GLY A 700 1.05 -24.02 30.58
CA GLY A 700 1.55 -24.86 31.68
C GLY A 700 0.56 -25.83 32.29
N GLY A 701 -0.60 -26.09 31.62
CA GLY A 701 -1.57 -27.10 32.02
C GLY A 701 -1.25 -28.48 31.47
N PRO A 702 -1.83 -29.57 32.03
CA PRO A 702 -1.63 -30.93 31.50
C PRO A 702 -2.18 -31.04 30.09
N ALA A 703 -1.35 -31.54 29.16
CA ALA A 703 -1.74 -31.73 27.78
C ALA A 703 -2.78 -32.86 27.69
N PRO A 704 -3.89 -32.72 26.93
CA PRO A 704 -4.78 -33.80 26.64
C PRO A 704 -4.06 -34.90 25.87
N ALA A 705 -4.38 -36.17 26.15
CA ALA A 705 -3.73 -37.32 25.54
C ALA A 705 -3.80 -37.31 24.00
N ALA A 706 -2.67 -37.42 23.36
CA ALA A 706 -2.53 -37.13 21.94
C ALA A 706 -2.88 -38.32 21.04
N SER A 707 -3.73 -38.09 20.06
CA SER A 707 -3.77 -38.84 18.82
C SER A 707 -3.56 -37.86 17.65
N GLY A 708 -2.34 -37.60 17.23
CA GLY A 708 -2.04 -36.77 16.07
C GLY A 708 -0.72 -35.98 16.16
N ARG A 709 -0.06 -35.86 15.08
CA ARG A 709 1.26 -35.17 14.94
C ARG A 709 1.13 -33.66 15.05
N VAL A 710 1.84 -33.03 15.99
CA VAL A 710 2.03 -31.58 16.06
C VAL A 710 3.53 -31.29 15.90
N VAL A 711 3.92 -30.63 14.82
CA VAL A 711 5.33 -30.63 14.39
C VAL A 711 6.18 -29.47 14.96
N SER A 712 5.66 -28.27 15.13
CA SER A 712 6.52 -27.11 15.44
C SER A 712 6.63 -26.82 16.92
N VAL A 713 5.77 -27.35 17.70
CA VAL A 713 5.76 -27.08 19.13
C VAL A 713 6.94 -27.72 19.84
N SER A 714 7.43 -28.84 19.32
CA SER A 714 8.67 -29.46 19.79
C SER A 714 9.91 -28.57 19.61
N SER A 715 9.91 -27.68 18.63
CA SER A 715 10.99 -26.74 18.40
C SER A 715 11.10 -25.67 19.49
N LEU A 716 10.01 -25.33 20.17
CA LEU A 716 10.01 -24.39 21.29
C LEU A 716 10.66 -24.97 22.55
N THR A 717 10.56 -26.26 22.75
CA THR A 717 11.10 -26.92 23.94
C THR A 717 12.56 -27.37 23.78
N GLY A 718 13.16 -27.21 22.59
CA GLY A 718 14.52 -27.65 22.32
C GLY A 718 14.73 -29.16 22.29
N GLY A 719 13.63 -29.92 22.34
CA GLY A 719 13.66 -31.38 22.31
C GLY A 719 13.66 -31.91 20.89
N SER A 720 14.57 -32.81 20.56
CA SER A 720 14.51 -33.60 19.34
C SER A 720 13.30 -34.54 19.37
N ALA A 721 12.56 -34.60 18.30
CA ALA A 721 11.61 -35.63 17.85
C ALA A 721 10.74 -36.44 18.86
N GLY A 722 10.76 -36.16 20.14
CA GLY A 722 10.08 -36.92 21.19
C GLY A 722 8.64 -36.48 21.49
N PHE A 723 8.16 -35.39 20.88
CA PHE A 723 6.80 -34.88 21.11
C PHE A 723 5.76 -35.36 20.10
N TYR A 724 6.13 -36.39 19.35
CA TYR A 724 5.29 -36.97 18.33
C TYR A 724 4.74 -38.31 18.79
N ARG A 725 3.53 -38.27 19.27
CA ARG A 725 2.61 -39.42 19.17
C ARG A 725 1.18 -38.92 19.28
#